data_b95c203f9c71b63ed897ed960b8a38d9
#
_entry.id   b95c203f9c71b63ed897ed960b8a38d9
#
_cell.length_a   1.000
_cell.length_b   1.000
_cell.length_c   1.000
_cell.angle_alpha   90.00
_cell.angle_beta   90.00
_cell.angle_gamma   90.00
#
_symmetry.space_group_name_H-M   'P 1'
#
loop_
_entity.id
_entity.type
_entity.pdbx_description
1 polymer ?
#
loop_
_entity_poly.entity_id
_entity_poly.type
_entity_poly.pdbx_seq_one_letter_code
_entity_poly.pdbx_strand_id
1 'polypeptide(L)'
;MTTAALPLFPPAAPEPAPVTLPAAAVRPRWERPAYAALLLGTALLLLWNLGSSGYANSFYSAAVQAGSESWKAFFFGSSDAGNSITVDKPPAALWPMALSVRLFGLGSWQILVPQALMGVGTTALLYASVRRQFGPAAALLSGSAFALTPVAALMFRFNNPDALLTLLLTVTVYCVLRALEGAHTRWLVWAGVAVGFAFLTKTLQAFVILPPLALLYALCAPTRLRRRLGQLLLAGVAAVVAGGWWVAVVELWPAASQPYIGGSQNNSFLELTLGYNGLGRINGNETGSVGGGGRPGGGGGGGWGETGIDRLFSANIGGQISWLLPAALILLVAGLVITWKARRATDSLEGMARAAFLAWGGCLLITAVVFSWMQGIFHEYYTVALAPFVAALIGMGVGVLWEERGSRAAAFTLSGTLAATAYWSFVLLGRADGYLPWLRWAVLVTGGLAAAALLLAGRLDRRLLRATAALGLAAALAGPLAYCLTTVSAGHTGSIVTAGPAVAGGRGGPGGPGGMRQGAGPGGEAPPGGVPAGAPVVPGTDGRGAAGGDGTGGTGGTDGRAGRGVPGAAGGTVRGPGGTGGGPGGMGGTGGGMGGLLGGTRVGAEAKAALQADADRYTWAAAAVGSQNAASYQLASGEPVMAIGGFNGSDPSPTLEQFQAYVKAGRIHWFIAQNGSQNGSQNGSEAAGAPAAPGAGGAGAGGTTTGGGGRPAGAAGSAIETWVRAGFKATTIGGTTFYDLTGAS
;
A
#
# COMPACT_ATOMS: atom_id res chain seq x y z
N MET A 1 90.93 -17.93 -37.85
CA MET A 1 89.94 -18.65 -36.99
C MET A 1 89.34 -17.60 -36.07
N THR A 2 88.18 -17.07 -36.45
CA THR A 2 87.45 -16.03 -35.67
C THR A 2 86.24 -16.71 -35.01
N THR A 3 86.38 -16.90 -33.72
CA THR A 3 85.31 -17.44 -32.87
C THR A 3 84.27 -16.32 -32.61
N ALA A 4 83.05 -16.50 -33.23
CA ALA A 4 81.89 -15.72 -32.92
C ALA A 4 81.31 -16.15 -31.58
N ALA A 5 81.29 -15.28 -30.57
CA ALA A 5 80.60 -15.49 -29.29
C ALA A 5 79.12 -15.31 -29.51
N LEU A 6 78.38 -16.33 -29.17
CA LEU A 6 76.91 -16.29 -29.12
C LEU A 6 76.47 -15.42 -27.91
N PRO A 7 75.45 -14.55 -28.03
CA PRO A 7 74.96 -13.79 -26.89
C PRO A 7 74.26 -14.73 -25.93
N LEU A 8 74.60 -14.62 -24.64
CA LEU A 8 74.16 -15.48 -23.53
C LEU A 8 72.79 -15.10 -22.93
N PHE A 9 72.09 -14.10 -23.47
CA PHE A 9 70.78 -13.71 -23.00
C PHE A 9 69.83 -13.44 -24.15
N PRO A 10 68.60 -13.98 -24.15
CA PRO A 10 67.60 -13.55 -25.11
C PRO A 10 67.22 -12.08 -24.88
N PRO A 11 66.88 -11.34 -25.95
CA PRO A 11 66.46 -9.94 -25.77
C PRO A 11 65.29 -9.85 -24.81
N ALA A 12 65.35 -8.88 -23.88
CA ALA A 12 64.28 -8.63 -22.94
C ALA A 12 62.97 -8.42 -23.71
N ALA A 13 61.90 -9.16 -23.29
CA ALA A 13 60.60 -8.97 -23.85
C ALA A 13 60.18 -7.50 -23.69
N PRO A 14 59.56 -6.90 -24.73
CA PRO A 14 59.12 -5.50 -24.66
C PRO A 14 58.24 -5.32 -23.41
N GLU A 15 58.53 -4.30 -22.62
CA GLU A 15 57.69 -3.91 -21.47
C GLU A 15 56.24 -3.77 -21.92
N PRO A 16 55.27 -4.39 -21.21
CA PRO A 16 53.91 -4.22 -21.58
C PRO A 16 53.53 -2.73 -21.52
N ALA A 17 53.01 -2.20 -22.61
CA ALA A 17 52.53 -0.83 -22.69
C ALA A 17 51.69 -0.49 -21.46
N PRO A 18 51.87 0.68 -20.85
CA PRO A 18 51.10 1.07 -19.66
C PRO A 18 49.60 0.94 -20.00
N VAL A 19 48.91 0.12 -19.24
CA VAL A 19 47.46 -0.03 -19.31
C VAL A 19 46.88 1.34 -18.95
N THR A 20 46.54 2.14 -19.96
CA THR A 20 45.77 3.36 -19.78
C THR A 20 44.42 2.95 -19.22
N LEU A 21 44.24 3.14 -17.90
CA LEU A 21 42.93 3.02 -17.27
C LEU A 21 41.97 3.88 -18.10
N PRO A 22 40.81 3.34 -18.50
CA PRO A 22 39.82 4.11 -19.25
C PRO A 22 39.53 5.38 -18.47
N ALA A 23 39.74 6.55 -19.10
CA ALA A 23 39.47 7.84 -18.52
C ALA A 23 38.07 7.83 -17.91
N ALA A 24 37.98 8.19 -16.65
CA ALA A 24 36.70 8.22 -15.91
C ALA A 24 35.69 8.97 -16.81
N ALA A 25 34.64 8.28 -17.24
CA ALA A 25 33.69 8.82 -18.20
C ALA A 25 33.17 10.17 -17.69
N VAL A 26 33.49 11.23 -18.43
CA VAL A 26 33.15 12.61 -18.07
C VAL A 26 31.62 12.70 -17.93
N ARG A 27 31.19 13.02 -16.73
CA ARG A 27 29.74 13.14 -16.48
C ARG A 27 29.17 14.26 -17.35
N PRO A 28 28.06 14.03 -18.08
CA PRO A 28 27.41 15.08 -18.86
C PRO A 28 27.00 16.24 -17.93
N ARG A 29 27.21 17.48 -18.37
CA ARG A 29 26.88 18.69 -17.57
C ARG A 29 25.40 18.72 -17.12
N TRP A 30 24.49 18.15 -17.92
CA TRP A 30 23.05 18.11 -17.63
C TRP A 30 22.65 17.06 -16.57
N GLU A 31 23.51 16.08 -16.24
CA GLU A 31 23.17 14.96 -15.37
C GLU A 31 22.79 15.41 -13.95
N ARG A 32 23.64 16.26 -13.33
CA ARG A 32 23.38 16.73 -11.96
C ARG A 32 22.09 17.55 -11.83
N PRO A 33 21.86 18.59 -12.69
CA PRO A 33 20.58 19.33 -12.61
C PRO A 33 19.38 18.48 -12.94
N ALA A 34 19.45 17.55 -13.89
CA ALA A 34 18.33 16.63 -14.20
C ALA A 34 18.04 15.66 -13.03
N TYR A 35 19.07 15.15 -12.38
CA TYR A 35 18.88 14.32 -11.18
C TYR A 35 18.26 15.11 -10.02
N ALA A 36 18.74 16.33 -9.78
CA ALA A 36 18.17 17.22 -8.78
C ALA A 36 16.71 17.55 -9.11
N ALA A 37 16.38 17.82 -10.38
CA ALA A 37 15.02 18.05 -10.83
C ALA A 37 14.11 16.81 -10.64
N LEU A 38 14.63 15.60 -10.89
CA LEU A 38 13.89 14.36 -10.62
C LEU A 38 13.54 14.23 -9.12
N LEU A 39 14.52 14.42 -8.23
CA LEU A 39 14.29 14.29 -6.79
C LEU A 39 13.38 15.40 -6.27
N LEU A 40 13.56 16.63 -6.72
CA LEU A 40 12.72 17.76 -6.35
C LEU A 40 11.29 17.57 -6.86
N GLY A 41 11.12 17.14 -8.12
CA GLY A 41 9.81 16.83 -8.68
C GLY A 41 9.11 15.70 -7.93
N THR A 42 9.85 14.64 -7.55
CA THR A 42 9.32 13.56 -6.70
C THR A 42 8.92 14.08 -5.32
N ALA A 43 9.77 14.90 -4.68
CA ALA A 43 9.46 15.48 -3.38
C ALA A 43 8.23 16.38 -3.45
N LEU A 44 8.12 17.24 -4.47
CA LEU A 44 6.95 18.09 -4.68
C LEU A 44 5.68 17.27 -4.87
N LEU A 45 5.72 16.21 -5.70
CA LEU A 45 4.58 15.32 -5.92
C LEU A 45 4.14 14.64 -4.61
N LEU A 46 5.08 14.13 -3.83
CA LEU A 46 4.76 13.38 -2.62
C LEU A 46 4.41 14.27 -1.42
N LEU A 47 4.89 15.49 -1.35
CA LEU A 47 4.59 16.44 -0.27
C LEU A 47 3.40 17.35 -0.59
N TRP A 48 2.99 17.44 -1.87
CA TRP A 48 1.86 18.28 -2.28
C TRP A 48 0.58 17.87 -1.56
N ASN A 49 -0.10 18.81 -0.90
CA ASN A 49 -1.37 18.58 -0.21
C ASN A 49 -1.35 17.36 0.76
N LEU A 50 -0.22 17.10 1.40
CA LEU A 50 -0.01 15.90 2.24
C LEU A 50 -0.98 15.86 3.42
N GLY A 51 -1.35 17.01 3.98
CA GLY A 51 -2.29 17.12 5.09
C GLY A 51 -3.74 16.76 4.76
N SER A 52 -4.13 16.67 3.48
CA SER A 52 -5.52 16.33 3.09
C SER A 52 -5.99 14.96 3.56
N SER A 53 -5.07 14.03 3.78
CA SER A 53 -5.35 12.69 4.30
C SER A 53 -5.58 12.65 5.83
N GLY A 54 -5.41 13.77 6.53
CA GLY A 54 -5.52 13.80 7.98
C GLY A 54 -4.60 12.75 8.62
N TYR A 55 -5.15 11.90 9.46
CA TYR A 55 -4.41 10.80 10.07
C TYR A 55 -4.29 9.56 9.17
N ALA A 56 -4.73 9.62 7.91
CA ALA A 56 -4.64 8.56 6.91
C ALA A 56 -5.24 7.22 7.41
N ASN A 57 -4.43 6.22 7.73
CA ASN A 57 -4.88 5.02 8.45
C ASN A 57 -4.83 5.31 9.97
N SER A 58 -5.97 5.57 10.57
CA SER A 58 -6.08 5.90 11.99
C SER A 58 -5.54 4.81 12.91
N PHE A 59 -5.64 3.54 12.52
CA PHE A 59 -5.07 2.41 13.26
C PHE A 59 -3.56 2.55 13.48
N TYR A 60 -2.80 2.82 12.40
CA TYR A 60 -1.36 3.05 12.53
C TYR A 60 -1.04 4.41 13.14
N SER A 61 -1.87 5.44 12.92
CA SER A 61 -1.64 6.75 13.52
C SER A 61 -1.82 6.74 15.04
N ALA A 62 -2.76 5.96 15.55
CA ALA A 62 -2.90 5.76 17.01
C ALA A 62 -1.67 5.07 17.60
N ALA A 63 -1.14 4.04 16.94
CA ALA A 63 0.09 3.39 17.37
C ALA A 63 1.32 4.30 17.27
N VAL A 64 1.37 5.20 16.27
CA VAL A 64 2.41 6.24 16.17
C VAL A 64 2.31 7.24 17.32
N GLN A 65 1.09 7.70 17.67
CA GLN A 65 0.85 8.53 18.84
C GLN A 65 1.31 7.82 20.12
N ALA A 66 0.85 6.59 20.35
CA ALA A 66 1.24 5.79 21.51
C ALA A 66 2.76 5.63 21.62
N GLY A 67 3.45 5.34 20.50
CA GLY A 67 4.90 5.23 20.44
C GLY A 67 5.62 6.58 20.67
N SER A 68 4.98 7.71 20.38
CA SER A 68 5.55 9.03 20.68
C SER A 68 5.47 9.38 22.18
N GLU A 69 4.55 8.80 22.91
CA GLU A 69 4.33 9.04 24.32
C GLU A 69 5.05 8.01 25.22
N SER A 70 5.04 6.71 24.81
CA SER A 70 5.59 5.61 25.59
C SER A 70 6.69 4.88 24.82
N TRP A 71 7.90 4.75 25.40
CA TRP A 71 9.00 3.97 24.81
C TRP A 71 8.67 2.48 24.70
N LYS A 72 7.84 1.97 25.61
CA LYS A 72 7.35 0.59 25.53
C LYS A 72 6.40 0.42 24.34
N ALA A 73 5.45 1.33 24.16
CA ALA A 73 4.57 1.34 23.01
C ALA A 73 5.36 1.52 21.69
N PHE A 74 6.40 2.36 21.68
CA PHE A 74 7.32 2.50 20.55
C PHE A 74 8.01 1.18 20.19
N PHE A 75 8.54 0.47 21.21
CA PHE A 75 9.25 -0.78 21.00
C PHE A 75 8.35 -1.89 20.46
N PHE A 76 7.17 -2.06 21.06
CA PHE A 76 6.23 -3.12 20.69
C PHE A 76 5.34 -2.77 19.49
N GLY A 77 5.15 -1.50 19.16
CA GLY A 77 4.13 -1.04 18.22
C GLY A 77 2.73 -1.16 18.81
N SER A 78 2.57 -0.80 20.10
CA SER A 78 1.26 -0.84 20.77
C SER A 78 0.29 0.18 20.19
N SER A 79 -0.99 -0.16 20.12
CA SER A 79 -2.06 0.71 19.61
C SER A 79 -2.36 1.89 20.51
N ASP A 80 -2.04 1.77 21.82
CA ASP A 80 -2.26 2.77 22.87
C ASP A 80 -1.07 2.88 23.82
N ALA A 81 -0.90 4.03 24.48
CA ALA A 81 0.19 4.28 25.42
C ALA A 81 0.11 3.44 26.69
N GLY A 82 -1.09 2.94 27.05
CA GLY A 82 -1.31 2.00 28.16
C GLY A 82 -0.86 0.56 27.83
N ASN A 83 -0.49 0.29 26.58
CA ASN A 83 0.03 -0.99 26.09
C ASN A 83 -0.94 -2.16 26.21
N SER A 84 -2.21 -1.97 25.80
CA SER A 84 -3.20 -3.04 25.80
C SER A 84 -2.91 -4.12 24.74
N ILE A 85 -2.69 -3.72 23.50
CA ILE A 85 -2.50 -4.58 22.33
C ILE A 85 -1.59 -3.92 21.30
N THR A 86 -0.79 -4.71 20.57
CA THR A 86 0.03 -4.20 19.45
C THR A 86 -0.80 -4.09 18.16
N VAL A 87 -0.26 -3.39 17.17
CA VAL A 87 -0.75 -3.54 15.79
C VAL A 87 -0.45 -4.95 15.28
N ASP A 88 -1.13 -5.34 14.20
CA ASP A 88 -1.00 -6.66 13.54
C ASP A 88 0.26 -6.81 12.67
N LYS A 89 1.22 -5.90 12.80
CA LYS A 89 2.50 -5.87 12.06
C LYS A 89 3.65 -5.56 13.00
N PRO A 90 4.89 -5.98 12.66
CA PRO A 90 6.07 -5.57 13.40
C PRO A 90 6.28 -4.05 13.33
N PRO A 91 6.97 -3.44 14.32
CA PRO A 91 6.91 -2.00 14.56
C PRO A 91 7.86 -1.14 13.69
N ALA A 92 8.76 -1.73 12.88
CA ALA A 92 9.81 -0.94 12.22
C ALA A 92 9.27 0.20 11.33
N ALA A 93 8.09 0.02 10.72
CA ALA A 93 7.45 1.07 9.95
C ALA A 93 6.93 2.22 10.83
N LEU A 94 6.57 1.94 12.09
CA LEU A 94 6.05 2.93 13.02
C LEU A 94 7.15 3.81 13.61
N TRP A 95 8.38 3.26 13.79
CA TRP A 95 9.47 3.95 14.46
C TRP A 95 9.83 5.32 13.87
N PRO A 96 10.05 5.48 12.55
CA PRO A 96 10.36 6.79 11.99
C PRO A 96 9.20 7.79 12.13
N MET A 97 7.95 7.34 12.06
CA MET A 97 6.77 8.17 12.26
C MET A 97 6.62 8.59 13.73
N ALA A 98 6.74 7.65 14.67
CA ALA A 98 6.65 7.93 16.11
C ALA A 98 7.79 8.84 16.59
N LEU A 99 9.02 8.68 16.08
CA LEU A 99 10.10 9.62 16.36
C LEU A 99 9.81 11.02 15.81
N SER A 100 9.27 11.13 14.60
CA SER A 100 8.85 12.40 14.02
C SER A 100 7.79 13.08 14.86
N VAL A 101 6.77 12.33 15.30
CA VAL A 101 5.70 12.86 16.18
C VAL A 101 6.24 13.24 17.56
N ARG A 102 7.15 12.46 18.14
CA ARG A 102 7.79 12.78 19.43
C ARG A 102 8.59 14.08 19.38
N LEU A 103 9.23 14.38 18.24
CA LEU A 103 10.06 15.58 18.06
C LEU A 103 9.25 16.82 17.69
N PHE A 104 8.19 16.66 16.89
CA PHE A 104 7.49 17.78 16.25
C PHE A 104 6.00 17.86 16.59
N GLY A 105 5.51 17.00 17.51
CA GLY A 105 4.10 16.93 17.90
C GLY A 105 3.24 16.07 16.97
N LEU A 106 2.04 15.71 17.43
CA LEU A 106 1.08 14.90 16.69
C LEU A 106 0.41 15.71 15.58
N GLY A 107 0.53 15.26 14.37
CA GLY A 107 -0.13 15.86 13.23
C GLY A 107 0.07 15.05 11.94
N SER A 108 -0.75 15.34 10.95
CA SER A 108 -0.73 14.68 9.64
C SER A 108 0.66 14.73 8.98
N TRP A 109 1.29 15.90 8.97
CA TRP A 109 2.61 16.10 8.38
C TRP A 109 3.69 15.30 9.09
N GLN A 110 3.69 15.30 10.40
CA GLN A 110 4.69 14.60 11.21
C GLN A 110 4.63 13.09 11.01
N ILE A 111 3.44 12.55 10.77
CA ILE A 111 3.24 11.14 10.46
C ILE A 111 3.66 10.83 9.02
N LEU A 112 3.28 11.67 8.03
CA LEU A 112 3.36 11.31 6.61
C LEU A 112 4.67 11.76 5.92
N VAL A 113 5.36 12.81 6.40
CA VAL A 113 6.65 13.25 5.83
C VAL A 113 7.71 12.14 5.82
N PRO A 114 7.91 11.35 6.87
CA PRO A 114 8.85 10.23 6.81
C PRO A 114 8.57 9.26 5.65
N GLN A 115 7.30 8.98 5.35
CA GLN A 115 6.90 8.14 4.22
C GLN A 115 7.24 8.78 2.88
N ALA A 116 6.97 10.08 2.71
CA ALA A 116 7.33 10.83 1.51
C ALA A 116 8.84 10.85 1.26
N LEU A 117 9.64 11.04 2.31
CA LEU A 117 11.11 10.98 2.23
C LEU A 117 11.62 9.59 1.84
N MET A 118 10.96 8.50 2.28
CA MET A 118 11.27 7.15 1.81
C MET A 118 11.01 7.00 0.30
N GLY A 119 9.98 7.64 -0.25
CA GLY A 119 9.70 7.67 -1.69
C GLY A 119 10.79 8.40 -2.48
N VAL A 120 11.22 9.55 -2.00
CA VAL A 120 12.36 10.29 -2.59
C VAL A 120 13.64 9.45 -2.51
N GLY A 121 13.89 8.81 -1.36
CA GLY A 121 15.02 7.90 -1.16
C GLY A 121 15.00 6.70 -2.10
N THR A 122 13.82 6.09 -2.32
CA THR A 122 13.63 4.98 -3.27
C THR A 122 13.94 5.43 -4.70
N THR A 123 13.46 6.61 -5.10
CA THR A 123 13.76 7.22 -6.42
C THR A 123 15.26 7.45 -6.59
N ALA A 124 15.92 8.00 -5.57
CA ALA A 124 17.36 8.25 -5.57
C ALA A 124 18.18 6.97 -5.70
N LEU A 125 17.77 5.93 -4.98
CA LEU A 125 18.46 4.65 -4.96
C LEU A 125 18.26 3.89 -6.28
N LEU A 126 17.05 3.95 -6.85
CA LEU A 126 16.75 3.38 -8.16
C LEU A 126 17.56 4.06 -9.26
N TYR A 127 17.62 5.40 -9.26
CA TYR A 127 18.50 6.15 -10.13
C TYR A 127 19.96 5.70 -9.99
N ALA A 128 20.48 5.63 -8.76
CA ALA A 128 21.86 5.22 -8.49
C ALA A 128 22.14 3.78 -8.98
N SER A 129 21.17 2.87 -8.84
CA SER A 129 21.29 1.49 -9.29
C SER A 129 21.40 1.39 -10.81
N VAL A 130 20.44 1.98 -11.54
CA VAL A 130 20.37 1.88 -13.01
C VAL A 130 21.50 2.66 -13.68
N ARG A 131 21.86 3.81 -13.15
CA ARG A 131 22.93 4.66 -13.69
C ARG A 131 24.28 3.95 -13.84
N ARG A 132 24.55 3.00 -12.96
CA ARG A 132 25.86 2.33 -12.92
C ARG A 132 26.18 1.50 -14.17
N GLN A 133 25.15 0.88 -14.75
CA GLN A 133 25.32 0.00 -15.90
C GLN A 133 24.70 0.55 -17.19
N PHE A 134 23.68 1.44 -17.07
CA PHE A 134 22.86 1.88 -18.22
C PHE A 134 22.92 3.40 -18.49
N GLY A 135 23.72 4.13 -17.72
CA GLY A 135 23.90 5.56 -17.89
C GLY A 135 22.78 6.44 -17.33
N PRO A 136 22.97 7.79 -17.39
CA PRO A 136 22.11 8.74 -16.68
C PRO A 136 20.72 8.87 -17.29
N ALA A 137 20.53 8.74 -18.61
CA ALA A 137 19.22 8.87 -19.24
C ALA A 137 18.29 7.70 -18.85
N ALA A 138 18.81 6.46 -18.87
CA ALA A 138 18.10 5.27 -18.43
C ALA A 138 17.71 5.38 -16.94
N ALA A 139 18.61 5.89 -16.11
CA ALA A 139 18.38 6.09 -14.69
C ALA A 139 17.32 7.15 -14.40
N LEU A 140 17.32 8.27 -15.13
CA LEU A 140 16.24 9.28 -15.03
C LEU A 140 14.91 8.70 -15.44
N LEU A 141 14.87 7.92 -16.50
CA LEU A 141 13.63 7.26 -16.95
C LEU A 141 13.12 6.28 -15.89
N SER A 142 14.00 5.46 -15.28
CA SER A 142 13.62 4.58 -14.17
C SER A 142 13.05 5.36 -12.98
N GLY A 143 13.74 6.42 -12.54
CA GLY A 143 13.26 7.24 -11.43
C GLY A 143 11.93 7.92 -11.74
N SER A 144 11.74 8.43 -12.96
CA SER A 144 10.47 9.04 -13.40
C SER A 144 9.34 8.02 -13.48
N ALA A 145 9.59 6.83 -14.03
CA ALA A 145 8.60 5.75 -14.11
C ALA A 145 8.13 5.31 -12.71
N PHE A 146 9.07 5.24 -11.75
CA PHE A 146 8.73 4.93 -10.35
C PHE A 146 7.91 6.05 -9.71
N ALA A 147 8.38 7.30 -9.78
CA ALA A 147 7.70 8.45 -9.17
C ALA A 147 6.29 8.66 -9.70
N LEU A 148 6.05 8.32 -10.98
CA LEU A 148 4.77 8.42 -11.66
C LEU A 148 3.97 7.11 -11.65
N THR A 149 4.33 6.13 -10.83
CA THR A 149 3.50 4.94 -10.60
C THR A 149 2.40 5.26 -9.59
N PRO A 150 1.09 5.15 -9.94
CA PRO A 150 0.00 5.63 -9.08
C PRO A 150 0.00 5.05 -7.68
N VAL A 151 0.21 3.73 -7.54
CA VAL A 151 0.29 3.10 -6.21
C VAL A 151 1.51 3.56 -5.41
N ALA A 152 2.62 3.95 -6.06
CA ALA A 152 3.76 4.54 -5.37
C ALA A 152 3.42 5.95 -4.87
N ALA A 153 2.81 6.80 -5.72
CA ALA A 153 2.34 8.11 -5.31
C ALA A 153 1.37 8.05 -4.11
N LEU A 154 0.54 7.01 -4.02
CA LEU A 154 -0.36 6.77 -2.89
C LEU A 154 0.41 6.32 -1.64
N MET A 155 1.18 5.23 -1.71
CA MET A 155 1.78 4.58 -0.54
C MET A 155 2.90 5.37 0.12
N PHE A 156 3.61 6.20 -0.63
CA PHE A 156 4.60 7.12 -0.05
C PHE A 156 3.99 8.43 0.50
N ARG A 157 2.67 8.51 0.56
CA ARG A 157 1.87 9.56 1.19
C ARG A 157 0.89 9.00 2.23
N PHE A 158 1.08 7.73 2.61
CA PHE A 158 0.20 7.00 3.48
C PHE A 158 1.00 6.25 4.55
N ASN A 159 0.46 6.06 5.74
CA ASN A 159 1.20 5.55 6.91
C ASN A 159 1.19 4.02 7.05
N ASN A 160 0.95 3.29 5.96
CA ASN A 160 1.07 1.84 5.93
C ASN A 160 2.56 1.40 5.88
N PRO A 161 2.90 0.18 6.29
CA PRO A 161 4.27 -0.31 6.31
C PRO A 161 4.93 -0.46 4.93
N ASP A 162 4.15 -0.39 3.86
CA ASP A 162 4.56 -0.65 2.48
C ASP A 162 5.62 0.31 1.95
N ALA A 163 5.66 1.57 2.42
CA ALA A 163 6.66 2.55 2.01
C ALA A 163 8.08 2.13 2.44
N LEU A 164 8.26 1.80 3.73
CA LEU A 164 9.55 1.34 4.25
C LEU A 164 9.94 -0.01 3.64
N LEU A 165 9.00 -0.94 3.49
CA LEU A 165 9.24 -2.22 2.83
C LEU A 165 9.80 -2.01 1.43
N THR A 166 9.14 -1.21 0.59
CA THR A 166 9.54 -0.95 -0.79
C THR A 166 10.94 -0.32 -0.88
N LEU A 167 11.25 0.62 0.01
CA LEU A 167 12.61 1.18 0.12
C LEU A 167 13.63 0.08 0.45
N LEU A 168 13.38 -0.75 1.47
CA LEU A 168 14.31 -1.79 1.91
C LEU A 168 14.49 -2.91 0.87
N LEU A 169 13.43 -3.29 0.14
CA LEU A 169 13.55 -4.21 -1.00
C LEU A 169 14.44 -3.60 -2.10
N THR A 170 14.30 -2.31 -2.39
CA THR A 170 15.15 -1.60 -3.36
C THR A 170 16.61 -1.52 -2.89
N VAL A 171 16.85 -1.25 -1.59
CA VAL A 171 18.19 -1.31 -0.97
C VAL A 171 18.80 -2.70 -1.13
N THR A 172 18.02 -3.74 -0.88
CA THR A 172 18.48 -5.13 -1.00
C THR A 172 18.96 -5.44 -2.42
N VAL A 173 18.16 -5.14 -3.44
CA VAL A 173 18.57 -5.35 -4.85
C VAL A 173 19.81 -4.53 -5.19
N TYR A 174 19.84 -3.25 -4.81
CA TYR A 174 21.02 -2.40 -5.01
C TYR A 174 22.27 -3.00 -4.37
N CYS A 175 22.19 -3.44 -3.13
CA CYS A 175 23.33 -4.04 -2.41
C CYS A 175 23.79 -5.35 -3.07
N VAL A 176 22.88 -6.22 -3.54
CA VAL A 176 23.25 -7.45 -4.26
C VAL A 176 23.97 -7.11 -5.57
N LEU A 177 23.46 -6.16 -6.35
CA LEU A 177 24.13 -5.71 -7.58
C LEU A 177 25.53 -5.13 -7.28
N ARG A 178 25.67 -4.36 -6.20
CA ARG A 178 26.98 -3.85 -5.74
C ARG A 178 27.92 -4.96 -5.28
N ALA A 179 27.38 -6.02 -4.68
CA ALA A 179 28.16 -7.19 -4.29
C ALA A 179 28.71 -7.94 -5.51
N LEU A 180 27.92 -8.04 -6.59
CA LEU A 180 28.30 -8.72 -7.83
C LEU A 180 29.47 -8.04 -8.57
N GLU A 181 29.67 -6.72 -8.43
CA GLU A 181 30.73 -5.98 -9.12
C GLU A 181 32.16 -6.48 -8.79
N GLY A 182 32.37 -7.11 -7.66
CA GLY A 182 33.69 -7.62 -7.25
C GLY A 182 33.62 -8.64 -6.11
N ALA A 183 32.52 -9.33 -5.97
CA ALA A 183 32.25 -10.27 -4.87
C ALA A 183 32.48 -9.65 -3.48
N HIS A 184 32.02 -8.41 -3.28
CA HIS A 184 32.22 -7.63 -2.06
C HIS A 184 31.28 -8.05 -0.94
N THR A 185 31.78 -8.78 0.05
CA THR A 185 31.04 -9.31 1.21
C THR A 185 30.24 -8.23 1.95
N ARG A 186 30.80 -7.03 2.14
CA ARG A 186 30.15 -5.93 2.86
C ARG A 186 28.78 -5.57 2.29
N TRP A 187 28.62 -5.59 0.97
CA TRP A 187 27.34 -5.28 0.35
C TRP A 187 26.29 -6.37 0.56
N LEU A 188 26.69 -7.65 0.59
CA LEU A 188 25.78 -8.73 0.95
C LEU A 188 25.35 -8.67 2.42
N VAL A 189 26.24 -8.30 3.32
CA VAL A 189 25.91 -8.07 4.74
C VAL A 189 24.86 -6.94 4.83
N TRP A 190 25.06 -5.82 4.13
CA TRP A 190 24.05 -4.76 4.10
C TRP A 190 22.73 -5.19 3.45
N ALA A 191 22.77 -6.05 2.42
CA ALA A 191 21.55 -6.66 1.87
C ALA A 191 20.83 -7.49 2.93
N GLY A 192 21.56 -8.31 3.70
CA GLY A 192 21.01 -9.08 4.82
C GLY A 192 20.38 -8.18 5.89
N VAL A 193 21.09 -7.12 6.30
CA VAL A 193 20.55 -6.14 7.27
C VAL A 193 19.25 -5.50 6.74
N ALA A 194 19.22 -5.08 5.46
CA ALA A 194 18.03 -4.50 4.85
C ALA A 194 16.85 -5.49 4.85
N VAL A 195 17.11 -6.78 4.56
CA VAL A 195 16.09 -7.85 4.62
C VAL A 195 15.58 -8.06 6.05
N GLY A 196 16.47 -8.03 7.06
CA GLY A 196 16.07 -8.15 8.46
C GLY A 196 15.14 -7.02 8.91
N PHE A 197 15.45 -5.77 8.54
CA PHE A 197 14.56 -4.64 8.80
C PHE A 197 13.28 -4.69 7.95
N ALA A 198 13.33 -5.18 6.71
CA ALA A 198 12.15 -5.41 5.89
C ALA A 198 11.21 -6.46 6.53
N PHE A 199 11.78 -7.50 7.15
CA PHE A 199 11.01 -8.46 7.95
C PHE A 199 10.35 -7.78 9.14
N LEU A 200 11.05 -6.93 9.89
CA LEU A 200 10.48 -6.12 10.99
C LEU A 200 9.50 -5.05 10.49
N THR A 201 9.36 -4.88 9.19
CA THR A 201 8.38 -3.97 8.57
C THR A 201 7.11 -4.71 8.15
N LYS A 202 7.23 -5.86 7.46
CA LYS A 202 6.08 -6.58 6.90
C LYS A 202 6.33 -8.10 6.77
N THR A 203 6.95 -8.68 7.78
CA THR A 203 7.14 -10.13 7.97
C THR A 203 7.64 -10.88 6.71
N LEU A 204 7.00 -11.99 6.33
CA LEU A 204 7.46 -12.90 5.27
C LEU A 204 7.45 -12.28 3.87
N GLN A 205 6.73 -11.19 3.63
CA GLN A 205 6.77 -10.48 2.32
C GLN A 205 8.19 -10.00 1.97
N ALA A 206 9.03 -9.70 2.97
CA ALA A 206 10.43 -9.33 2.79
C ALA A 206 11.27 -10.42 2.09
N PHE A 207 10.88 -11.69 2.23
CA PHE A 207 11.65 -12.83 1.74
C PHE A 207 11.30 -13.23 0.31
N VAL A 208 10.24 -12.69 -0.27
CA VAL A 208 9.79 -13.04 -1.64
C VAL A 208 10.88 -12.81 -2.68
N ILE A 209 11.71 -11.77 -2.52
CA ILE A 209 12.78 -11.44 -3.47
C ILE A 209 14.08 -12.22 -3.25
N LEU A 210 14.21 -12.99 -2.16
CA LEU A 210 15.46 -13.68 -1.83
C LEU A 210 15.82 -14.81 -2.80
N PRO A 211 14.89 -15.69 -3.24
CA PRO A 211 15.25 -16.79 -4.13
C PRO A 211 15.94 -16.33 -5.43
N PRO A 212 15.41 -15.38 -6.22
CA PRO A 212 16.08 -14.95 -7.43
C PRO A 212 17.41 -14.24 -7.16
N LEU A 213 17.53 -13.46 -6.09
CA LEU A 213 18.76 -12.74 -5.76
C LEU A 213 19.86 -13.68 -5.26
N ALA A 214 19.52 -14.66 -4.41
CA ALA A 214 20.47 -15.65 -3.92
C ALA A 214 20.98 -16.56 -5.06
N LEU A 215 20.05 -17.00 -5.93
CA LEU A 215 20.42 -17.79 -7.11
C LEU A 215 21.33 -17.01 -8.05
N LEU A 216 20.99 -15.76 -8.35
CA LEU A 216 21.81 -14.88 -9.18
C LEU A 216 23.22 -14.73 -8.62
N TYR A 217 23.35 -14.48 -7.31
CA TYR A 217 24.65 -14.34 -6.67
C TYR A 217 25.42 -15.66 -6.68
N ALA A 218 24.78 -16.77 -6.38
CA ALA A 218 25.39 -18.09 -6.38
C ALA A 218 25.92 -18.49 -7.76
N LEU A 219 25.24 -18.08 -8.84
CA LEU A 219 25.63 -18.43 -10.21
C LEU A 219 26.62 -17.43 -10.84
N CYS A 220 26.46 -16.12 -10.56
CA CYS A 220 27.12 -15.08 -11.34
C CYS A 220 28.25 -14.34 -10.60
N ALA A 221 28.40 -14.48 -9.26
CA ALA A 221 29.42 -13.72 -8.55
C ALA A 221 30.86 -14.09 -9.00
N PRO A 222 31.76 -13.10 -9.17
CA PRO A 222 33.11 -13.32 -9.69
C PRO A 222 34.06 -13.87 -8.62
N THR A 223 33.73 -15.03 -8.05
CA THR A 223 34.56 -15.72 -7.04
C THR A 223 34.23 -17.23 -6.99
N ARG A 224 35.01 -18.01 -6.21
CA ARG A 224 34.79 -19.46 -6.08
C ARG A 224 33.46 -19.78 -5.39
N LEU A 225 32.79 -20.85 -5.78
CA LEU A 225 31.45 -21.26 -5.26
C LEU A 225 31.41 -21.32 -3.73
N ARG A 226 32.42 -21.93 -3.09
CA ARG A 226 32.51 -21.99 -1.61
C ARG A 226 32.44 -20.61 -0.96
N ARG A 227 33.12 -19.61 -1.55
CA ARG A 227 33.08 -18.23 -1.05
C ARG A 227 31.74 -17.58 -1.31
N ARG A 228 31.09 -17.81 -2.47
CA ARG A 228 29.72 -17.33 -2.75
C ARG A 228 28.73 -17.82 -1.70
N LEU A 229 28.76 -19.13 -1.42
CA LEU A 229 27.87 -19.75 -0.42
C LEU A 229 28.16 -19.25 0.99
N GLY A 230 29.44 -19.10 1.38
CA GLY A 230 29.80 -18.49 2.66
C GLY A 230 29.35 -17.03 2.81
N GLN A 231 29.42 -16.25 1.73
CA GLN A 231 28.93 -14.87 1.69
C GLN A 231 27.41 -14.79 1.79
N LEU A 232 26.68 -15.69 1.11
CA LEU A 232 25.21 -15.80 1.22
C LEU A 232 24.79 -16.24 2.63
N LEU A 233 25.50 -17.19 3.22
CA LEU A 233 25.26 -17.59 4.60
C LEU A 233 25.45 -16.41 5.57
N LEU A 234 26.55 -15.65 5.40
CA LEU A 234 26.80 -14.47 6.22
C LEU A 234 25.72 -13.39 6.05
N ALA A 235 25.21 -13.21 4.82
CA ALA A 235 24.06 -12.32 4.58
C ALA A 235 22.80 -12.83 5.28
N GLY A 236 22.56 -14.13 5.25
CA GLY A 236 21.47 -14.77 6.00
C GLY A 236 21.60 -14.55 7.51
N VAL A 237 22.81 -14.76 8.07
CA VAL A 237 23.08 -14.46 9.49
C VAL A 237 22.84 -12.99 9.79
N ALA A 238 23.28 -12.08 8.93
CA ALA A 238 23.04 -10.64 9.10
C ALA A 238 21.53 -10.30 9.09
N ALA A 239 20.73 -10.97 8.24
CA ALA A 239 19.28 -10.80 8.21
C ALA A 239 18.61 -11.33 9.50
N VAL A 240 19.05 -12.52 9.97
CA VAL A 240 18.55 -13.10 11.23
C VAL A 240 18.91 -12.22 12.41
N VAL A 241 20.13 -11.69 12.49
CA VAL A 241 20.53 -10.79 13.57
C VAL A 241 19.74 -9.48 13.50
N ALA A 242 19.64 -8.86 12.30
CA ALA A 242 18.96 -7.57 12.14
C ALA A 242 17.45 -7.62 12.37
N GLY A 243 16.78 -8.75 12.10
CA GLY A 243 15.34 -8.94 12.34
C GLY A 243 15.04 -9.73 13.61
N GLY A 244 15.85 -10.73 13.92
CA GLY A 244 15.59 -11.70 14.99
C GLY A 244 15.80 -11.18 16.40
N TRP A 245 16.66 -10.16 16.60
CA TRP A 245 16.89 -9.58 17.92
C TRP A 245 15.60 -9.08 18.57
N TRP A 246 14.76 -8.37 17.78
CA TRP A 246 13.50 -7.86 18.26
C TRP A 246 12.51 -8.98 18.57
N VAL A 247 12.42 -9.98 17.68
CA VAL A 247 11.60 -11.17 17.91
C VAL A 247 12.00 -11.90 19.18
N ALA A 248 13.31 -12.10 19.39
CA ALA A 248 13.82 -12.75 20.61
C ALA A 248 13.45 -11.97 21.87
N VAL A 249 13.58 -10.64 21.86
CA VAL A 249 13.19 -9.79 23.00
C VAL A 249 11.68 -9.90 23.25
N VAL A 250 10.84 -9.87 22.20
CA VAL A 250 9.37 -9.94 22.34
C VAL A 250 8.94 -11.30 22.90
N GLU A 251 9.44 -12.41 22.33
CA GLU A 251 9.07 -13.77 22.79
C GLU A 251 9.60 -14.13 24.19
N LEU A 252 10.71 -13.51 24.62
CA LEU A 252 11.28 -13.69 25.96
C LEU A 252 10.76 -12.69 27.00
N TRP A 253 9.91 -11.72 26.57
CA TRP A 253 9.39 -10.70 27.50
C TRP A 253 8.43 -11.33 28.52
N PRO A 254 8.45 -10.90 29.81
CA PRO A 254 7.54 -11.44 30.80
C PRO A 254 6.07 -11.22 30.41
N ALA A 255 5.30 -12.30 30.29
CA ALA A 255 3.91 -12.30 29.84
C ALA A 255 3.00 -11.34 30.63
N ALA A 256 3.26 -11.14 31.94
CA ALA A 256 2.49 -10.24 32.80
C ALA A 256 2.64 -8.76 32.43
N SER A 257 3.69 -8.39 31.69
CA SER A 257 3.97 -7.01 31.30
C SER A 257 4.06 -6.81 29.79
N GLN A 258 3.93 -7.87 28.99
CA GLN A 258 3.89 -7.81 27.54
C GLN A 258 2.52 -7.28 27.07
N PRO A 259 2.45 -6.32 26.10
CA PRO A 259 1.20 -6.04 25.43
C PRO A 259 0.76 -7.28 24.63
N TYR A 260 -0.54 -7.48 24.46
CA TYR A 260 -1.02 -8.57 23.63
C TYR A 260 -0.57 -8.37 22.17
N ILE A 261 -0.07 -9.42 21.51
CA ILE A 261 0.36 -9.37 20.11
C ILE A 261 -0.88 -9.43 19.21
N GLY A 262 -1.25 -8.28 18.66
CA GLY A 262 -2.44 -8.13 17.82
C GLY A 262 -2.39 -9.01 16.57
N GLY A 263 -3.52 -9.65 16.25
CA GLY A 263 -3.64 -10.60 15.13
C GLY A 263 -3.17 -12.02 15.44
N SER A 264 -2.69 -12.31 16.66
CA SER A 264 -2.40 -13.67 17.14
C SER A 264 -3.57 -14.22 17.96
N GLN A 265 -3.65 -15.54 18.14
CA GLN A 265 -4.64 -16.18 19.02
C GLN A 265 -4.03 -16.59 20.36
N ASN A 266 -2.72 -16.81 20.43
CA ASN A 266 -1.99 -17.27 21.60
C ASN A 266 -0.94 -16.28 22.09
N ASN A 267 -1.10 -14.98 21.79
CA ASN A 267 -0.17 -13.92 22.22
C ASN A 267 1.28 -14.15 21.78
N SER A 268 1.50 -14.68 20.57
CA SER A 268 2.82 -14.99 20.01
C SER A 268 3.05 -14.25 18.70
N PHE A 269 4.22 -13.61 18.57
CA PHE A 269 4.64 -12.97 17.32
C PHE A 269 4.99 -13.99 16.24
N LEU A 270 5.51 -15.16 16.63
CA LEU A 270 5.81 -16.23 15.68
C LEU A 270 4.52 -16.80 15.08
N GLU A 271 3.46 -16.97 15.90
CA GLU A 271 2.14 -17.36 15.41
C GLU A 271 1.59 -16.31 14.41
N LEU A 272 1.63 -15.04 14.76
CA LEU A 272 1.23 -13.95 13.87
C LEU A 272 1.99 -14.00 12.53
N THR A 273 3.33 -14.20 12.59
CA THR A 273 4.22 -14.19 11.42
C THR A 273 3.98 -15.37 10.50
N LEU A 274 3.86 -16.59 11.04
CA LEU A 274 3.70 -17.81 10.26
C LEU A 274 2.24 -18.07 9.87
N GLY A 275 1.28 -17.67 10.70
CA GLY A 275 -0.16 -17.80 10.48
C GLY A 275 -0.76 -16.66 9.67
N TYR A 276 -1.37 -15.69 10.37
CA TYR A 276 -2.16 -14.60 9.78
C TYR A 276 -1.40 -13.75 8.75
N ASN A 277 -0.14 -13.37 9.02
CA ASN A 277 0.69 -12.57 8.11
C ASN A 277 1.58 -13.38 7.18
N GLY A 278 1.54 -14.71 7.26
CA GLY A 278 2.42 -15.60 6.54
C GLY A 278 1.71 -16.56 5.59
N LEU A 279 1.72 -17.82 5.96
CA LEU A 279 1.14 -18.89 5.13
C LEU A 279 -0.35 -18.72 4.92
N GLY A 280 -1.08 -18.12 5.88
CA GLY A 280 -2.48 -17.77 5.74
C GLY A 280 -2.75 -16.89 4.53
N ARG A 281 -1.86 -15.92 4.23
CA ARG A 281 -1.96 -15.07 3.03
C ARG A 281 -1.83 -15.84 1.73
N ILE A 282 -1.10 -16.94 1.73
CA ILE A 282 -0.86 -17.75 0.53
C ILE A 282 -2.02 -18.72 0.29
N ASN A 283 -2.47 -19.45 1.32
CA ASN A 283 -3.46 -20.51 1.21
C ASN A 283 -4.89 -20.10 1.58
N GLY A 284 -5.12 -18.85 2.01
CA GLY A 284 -6.43 -18.32 2.38
C GLY A 284 -6.93 -18.77 3.76
N ASN A 285 -6.15 -19.53 4.53
CA ASN A 285 -6.49 -19.96 5.87
C ASN A 285 -6.01 -18.95 6.92
N GLU A 286 -6.71 -17.83 7.01
CA GLU A 286 -6.38 -16.72 7.91
C GLU A 286 -7.25 -16.79 9.17
N THR A 287 -6.78 -17.51 10.19
CA THR A 287 -7.43 -17.55 11.50
C THR A 287 -7.49 -16.15 12.11
N GLY A 288 -8.65 -15.72 12.57
CA GLY A 288 -8.87 -14.38 13.13
C GLY A 288 -9.24 -13.31 12.09
N SER A 289 -9.34 -13.63 10.80
CA SER A 289 -9.81 -12.70 9.77
C SER A 289 -11.34 -12.63 9.73
N VAL A 290 -11.92 -11.43 9.84
CA VAL A 290 -13.34 -11.18 9.56
C VAL A 290 -13.58 -11.08 8.05
N GLY A 291 -14.18 -12.10 7.46
CA GLY A 291 -14.57 -12.09 6.04
C GLY A 291 -13.90 -13.11 5.15
N GLY A 292 -13.04 -13.99 5.69
CA GLY A 292 -12.32 -15.01 4.93
C GLY A 292 -12.73 -16.45 5.17
N GLY A 293 -13.82 -16.71 5.88
CA GLY A 293 -14.38 -18.05 6.02
C GLY A 293 -15.09 -18.49 4.73
N GLY A 294 -14.33 -18.75 3.66
CA GLY A 294 -14.85 -19.47 2.50
C GLY A 294 -15.33 -20.83 2.96
N ARG A 295 -16.63 -21.12 2.83
CA ARG A 295 -17.17 -22.46 3.04
C ARG A 295 -16.32 -23.46 2.25
N PRO A 296 -15.87 -24.57 2.84
CA PRO A 296 -15.27 -25.64 2.08
C PRO A 296 -16.26 -26.12 1.01
N GLY A 297 -15.96 -25.93 -0.27
CA GLY A 297 -16.77 -26.39 -1.39
C GLY A 297 -17.39 -25.31 -2.29
N GLY A 298 -17.24 -24.01 -2.00
CA GLY A 298 -17.63 -22.94 -2.91
C GLY A 298 -16.42 -22.48 -3.72
N GLY A 299 -16.31 -22.88 -4.98
CA GLY A 299 -15.33 -22.34 -5.93
C GLY A 299 -15.63 -20.86 -6.21
N GLY A 300 -15.01 -19.95 -5.44
CA GLY A 300 -15.12 -18.53 -5.59
C GLY A 300 -14.18 -17.89 -4.58
N GLY A 301 -13.13 -17.22 -5.04
CA GLY A 301 -12.11 -16.57 -4.24
C GLY A 301 -12.74 -15.72 -3.15
N GLY A 302 -12.41 -16.01 -1.90
CA GLY A 302 -12.88 -15.24 -0.75
C GLY A 302 -12.64 -13.76 -1.01
N GLY A 303 -13.66 -12.96 -0.90
CA GLY A 303 -13.78 -11.51 -1.01
C GLY A 303 -12.64 -10.61 -1.52
N TRP A 304 -11.46 -11.15 -1.81
CA TRP A 304 -10.21 -10.44 -2.14
C TRP A 304 -9.83 -10.47 -3.63
N GLY A 305 -10.79 -10.74 -4.49
CA GLY A 305 -10.62 -10.83 -5.94
C GLY A 305 -10.18 -12.23 -6.39
N GLU A 306 -10.45 -12.52 -7.67
CA GLU A 306 -10.07 -13.80 -8.28
C GLU A 306 -8.56 -13.93 -8.37
N THR A 307 -8.05 -15.14 -8.13
CA THR A 307 -6.64 -15.48 -8.31
C THR A 307 -6.41 -15.88 -9.77
N GLY A 308 -5.28 -15.51 -10.34
CA GLY A 308 -4.95 -15.82 -11.72
C GLY A 308 -3.90 -14.89 -12.31
N ILE A 309 -3.43 -15.20 -13.49
CA ILE A 309 -2.39 -14.42 -14.19
C ILE A 309 -2.86 -13.01 -14.54
N ASP A 310 -4.14 -12.82 -14.73
CA ASP A 310 -4.80 -11.56 -15.08
C ASP A 310 -5.10 -10.66 -13.88
N ARG A 311 -4.93 -11.17 -12.64
CA ARG A 311 -5.23 -10.43 -11.41
C ARG A 311 -4.60 -9.04 -11.38
N LEU A 312 -3.31 -8.92 -11.76
CA LEU A 312 -2.59 -7.65 -11.79
C LEU A 312 -3.12 -6.68 -12.88
N PHE A 313 -3.91 -7.17 -13.82
CA PHE A 313 -4.54 -6.41 -14.89
C PHE A 313 -6.03 -6.16 -14.66
N SER A 314 -6.61 -6.68 -13.59
CA SER A 314 -8.03 -6.57 -13.24
C SER A 314 -8.49 -5.13 -13.08
N ALA A 315 -9.81 -4.90 -12.99
CA ALA A 315 -10.39 -3.57 -12.84
C ALA A 315 -9.87 -2.85 -11.59
N ASN A 316 -9.75 -3.56 -10.48
CA ASN A 316 -9.33 -2.99 -9.19
C ASN A 316 -7.82 -2.70 -9.12
N ILE A 317 -7.00 -3.59 -9.69
CA ILE A 317 -5.55 -3.58 -9.49
C ILE A 317 -4.82 -2.92 -10.66
N GLY A 318 -5.33 -3.06 -11.89
CA GLY A 318 -4.65 -2.58 -13.09
C GLY A 318 -4.29 -1.10 -13.05
N GLY A 319 -5.19 -0.25 -12.60
CA GLY A 319 -4.96 1.18 -12.45
C GLY A 319 -3.90 1.56 -11.39
N GLN A 320 -3.56 0.64 -10.48
CA GLN A 320 -2.56 0.87 -9.43
C GLN A 320 -1.13 0.72 -9.96
N ILE A 321 -0.87 -0.36 -10.74
CA ILE A 321 0.50 -0.82 -11.06
C ILE A 321 0.73 -1.18 -12.52
N SER A 322 -0.30 -1.58 -13.28
CA SER A 322 -0.06 -2.27 -14.55
C SER A 322 0.23 -1.36 -15.75
N TRP A 323 0.24 -0.04 -15.60
CA TRP A 323 0.48 0.93 -16.69
C TRP A 323 1.69 0.62 -17.57
N LEU A 324 2.81 0.31 -16.92
CA LEU A 324 4.09 0.00 -17.58
C LEU A 324 4.48 -1.47 -17.42
N LEU A 325 3.65 -2.32 -16.82
CA LEU A 325 3.96 -3.72 -16.58
C LEU A 325 4.12 -4.52 -17.87
N PRO A 326 3.23 -4.41 -18.89
CA PRO A 326 3.45 -5.07 -20.20
C PRO A 326 4.77 -4.65 -20.85
N ALA A 327 5.08 -3.34 -20.82
CA ALA A 327 6.33 -2.81 -21.34
C ALA A 327 7.54 -3.38 -20.60
N ALA A 328 7.50 -3.45 -19.25
CA ALA A 328 8.58 -3.99 -18.44
C ALA A 328 8.86 -5.46 -18.77
N LEU A 329 7.81 -6.27 -19.01
CA LEU A 329 7.96 -7.68 -19.40
C LEU A 329 8.58 -7.84 -20.80
N ILE A 330 8.13 -7.05 -21.79
CA ILE A 330 8.72 -7.03 -23.14
C ILE A 330 10.20 -6.62 -23.05
N LEU A 331 10.50 -5.55 -22.31
CA LEU A 331 11.85 -5.02 -22.17
C LEU A 331 12.77 -5.94 -21.37
N LEU A 332 12.25 -6.70 -20.41
CA LEU A 332 12.99 -7.75 -19.71
C LEU A 332 13.47 -8.82 -20.69
N VAL A 333 12.58 -9.35 -21.51
CA VAL A 333 12.92 -10.37 -22.52
C VAL A 333 13.92 -9.81 -23.52
N ALA A 334 13.66 -8.62 -24.07
CA ALA A 334 14.55 -7.98 -25.04
C ALA A 334 15.95 -7.70 -24.45
N GLY A 335 16.02 -7.16 -23.22
CA GLY A 335 17.27 -6.89 -22.53
C GLY A 335 18.08 -8.16 -22.26
N LEU A 336 17.42 -9.25 -21.86
CA LEU A 336 18.08 -10.54 -21.70
C LEU A 336 18.59 -11.10 -23.04
N VAL A 337 17.81 -11.02 -24.11
CA VAL A 337 18.22 -11.50 -25.45
C VAL A 337 19.43 -10.72 -25.96
N ILE A 338 19.42 -9.38 -25.84
CA ILE A 338 20.53 -8.53 -26.30
C ILE A 338 21.78 -8.84 -25.49
N THR A 339 21.70 -8.81 -24.17
CA THR A 339 22.85 -9.06 -23.28
C THR A 339 23.37 -10.50 -23.36
N TRP A 340 22.52 -11.47 -23.82
CA TRP A 340 22.95 -12.85 -24.02
C TRP A 340 23.67 -13.04 -25.36
N LYS A 341 23.23 -12.38 -26.43
CA LYS A 341 23.89 -12.41 -27.73
C LYS A 341 25.27 -11.78 -27.69
N ALA A 342 25.42 -10.69 -26.95
CA ALA A 342 26.69 -9.98 -26.76
C ALA A 342 27.72 -10.76 -25.93
N ARG A 343 27.35 -11.88 -25.30
CA ARG A 343 28.21 -12.73 -24.46
C ARG A 343 29.52 -13.15 -25.13
N ARG A 344 29.62 -13.09 -26.47
CA ARG A 344 30.79 -13.53 -27.22
C ARG A 344 31.81 -12.41 -27.48
N ALA A 345 31.50 -11.16 -27.14
CA ALA A 345 32.28 -10.00 -27.57
C ALA A 345 33.00 -9.22 -26.47
N THR A 346 32.44 -9.13 -25.23
CA THR A 346 33.01 -8.26 -24.15
C THR A 346 32.70 -8.79 -22.76
N ASP A 347 33.70 -8.76 -21.86
CA ASP A 347 33.70 -9.65 -20.70
C ASP A 347 32.98 -9.16 -19.43
N SER A 348 32.92 -7.87 -19.09
CA SER A 348 32.48 -7.47 -17.75
C SER A 348 31.22 -6.59 -17.69
N LEU A 349 31.10 -5.60 -18.56
CA LEU A 349 29.99 -4.64 -18.51
C LEU A 349 28.65 -5.29 -18.92
N GLU A 350 28.67 -6.13 -19.94
CA GLU A 350 27.47 -6.86 -20.40
C GLU A 350 27.02 -7.94 -19.42
N GLY A 351 27.98 -8.56 -18.75
CA GLY A 351 27.72 -9.49 -17.65
C GLY A 351 26.95 -8.82 -16.51
N MET A 352 27.36 -7.59 -16.16
CA MET A 352 26.68 -6.81 -15.12
C MET A 352 25.31 -6.29 -15.57
N ALA A 353 25.16 -5.87 -16.83
CA ALA A 353 23.88 -5.47 -17.39
C ALA A 353 22.88 -6.65 -17.36
N ARG A 354 23.31 -7.84 -17.79
CA ARG A 354 22.50 -9.06 -17.70
C ARG A 354 22.14 -9.41 -16.27
N ALA A 355 23.09 -9.33 -15.33
CA ALA A 355 22.83 -9.56 -13.91
C ALA A 355 21.79 -8.57 -13.35
N ALA A 356 21.79 -7.30 -13.79
CA ALA A 356 20.78 -6.33 -13.42
C ALA A 356 19.39 -6.71 -13.96
N PHE A 357 19.27 -7.12 -15.23
CA PHE A 357 18.00 -7.63 -15.77
C PHE A 357 17.49 -8.87 -15.01
N LEU A 358 18.38 -9.80 -14.67
CA LEU A 358 18.02 -10.99 -13.91
C LEU A 358 17.62 -10.64 -12.46
N ALA A 359 18.29 -9.68 -11.82
CA ALA A 359 17.95 -9.24 -10.47
C ALA A 359 16.57 -8.57 -10.42
N TRP A 360 16.39 -7.49 -11.19
CA TRP A 360 15.13 -6.73 -11.19
C TRP A 360 13.99 -7.54 -11.80
N GLY A 361 14.24 -8.27 -12.90
CA GLY A 361 13.28 -9.14 -13.55
C GLY A 361 12.88 -10.33 -12.69
N GLY A 362 13.84 -10.98 -12.03
CA GLY A 362 13.58 -12.08 -11.11
C GLY A 362 12.72 -11.65 -9.91
N CYS A 363 13.03 -10.48 -9.32
CA CYS A 363 12.21 -9.90 -8.25
C CYS A 363 10.80 -9.55 -8.75
N LEU A 364 10.67 -8.96 -9.95
CA LEU A 364 9.37 -8.69 -10.55
C LEU A 364 8.55 -9.96 -10.73
N LEU A 365 9.11 -10.97 -11.38
CA LEU A 365 8.38 -12.19 -11.73
C LEU A 365 7.93 -12.97 -10.50
N ILE A 366 8.83 -13.20 -9.53
CA ILE A 366 8.46 -13.94 -8.32
C ILE A 366 7.38 -13.20 -7.51
N THR A 367 7.51 -11.88 -7.35
CA THR A 367 6.53 -11.09 -6.61
C THR A 367 5.20 -11.03 -7.35
N ALA A 368 5.22 -10.89 -8.69
CA ALA A 368 4.01 -10.91 -9.51
C ALA A 368 3.30 -12.27 -9.42
N VAL A 369 4.06 -13.38 -9.48
CA VAL A 369 3.51 -14.73 -9.30
C VAL A 369 2.84 -14.86 -7.92
N VAL A 370 3.54 -14.51 -6.84
CA VAL A 370 2.96 -14.59 -5.48
C VAL A 370 1.66 -13.77 -5.40
N PHE A 371 1.66 -12.52 -5.87
CA PHE A 371 0.49 -11.65 -5.82
C PHE A 371 -0.66 -12.12 -6.71
N SER A 372 -0.37 -12.79 -7.82
CA SER A 372 -1.38 -13.33 -8.73
C SER A 372 -2.10 -14.56 -8.15
N TRP A 373 -1.43 -15.39 -7.38
CA TRP A 373 -1.97 -16.68 -6.91
C TRP A 373 -2.24 -16.76 -5.41
N MET A 374 -1.81 -15.80 -4.58
CA MET A 374 -2.16 -15.79 -3.16
C MET A 374 -3.67 -15.71 -2.96
N GLN A 375 -4.22 -16.54 -2.04
CA GLN A 375 -5.66 -16.70 -1.83
C GLN A 375 -6.19 -15.88 -0.64
N GLY A 376 -5.33 -15.54 0.31
CA GLY A 376 -5.69 -14.74 1.49
C GLY A 376 -5.88 -13.25 1.18
N ILE A 377 -5.95 -12.42 2.23
CA ILE A 377 -6.14 -10.97 2.12
C ILE A 377 -5.11 -10.34 1.18
N PHE A 378 -5.61 -9.75 0.10
CA PHE A 378 -4.81 -9.01 -0.87
C PHE A 378 -5.42 -7.63 -1.12
N HIS A 379 -4.71 -6.60 -0.72
CA HIS A 379 -5.11 -5.22 -0.99
C HIS A 379 -4.37 -4.68 -2.22
N GLU A 380 -5.04 -3.84 -2.98
CA GLU A 380 -4.55 -3.24 -4.23
C GLU A 380 -3.21 -2.54 -4.04
N TYR A 381 -3.01 -1.89 -2.89
CA TYR A 381 -1.79 -1.14 -2.58
C TYR A 381 -0.56 -2.03 -2.29
N TYR A 382 -0.70 -3.35 -2.05
CA TYR A 382 0.45 -4.26 -1.94
C TYR A 382 1.32 -4.24 -3.19
N THR A 383 0.71 -3.93 -4.33
CA THR A 383 1.39 -3.86 -5.63
C THR A 383 2.49 -2.79 -5.71
N VAL A 384 2.60 -1.87 -4.74
CA VAL A 384 3.71 -0.91 -4.65
C VAL A 384 5.08 -1.60 -4.60
N ALA A 385 5.15 -2.81 -4.04
CA ALA A 385 6.38 -3.62 -4.01
C ALA A 385 6.91 -3.96 -5.42
N LEU A 386 6.05 -3.99 -6.46
CA LEU A 386 6.43 -4.21 -7.86
C LEU A 386 6.99 -2.95 -8.52
N ALA A 387 6.63 -1.76 -8.03
CA ALA A 387 6.89 -0.48 -8.70
C ALA A 387 8.39 -0.25 -9.01
N PRO A 388 9.36 -0.44 -8.06
CA PRO A 388 10.76 -0.25 -8.38
C PRO A 388 11.29 -1.26 -9.41
N PHE A 389 10.76 -2.49 -9.45
CA PHE A 389 11.18 -3.52 -10.39
C PHE A 389 10.72 -3.20 -11.81
N VAL A 390 9.45 -2.81 -11.97
CA VAL A 390 8.90 -2.32 -13.24
C VAL A 390 9.69 -1.13 -13.74
N ALA A 391 9.89 -0.12 -12.90
CA ALA A 391 10.58 1.10 -13.26
C ALA A 391 12.05 0.89 -13.66
N ALA A 392 12.78 0.00 -12.95
CA ALA A 392 14.13 -0.39 -13.33
C ALA A 392 14.19 -0.99 -14.73
N LEU A 393 13.30 -1.95 -15.01
CA LEU A 393 13.24 -2.62 -16.31
C LEU A 393 12.88 -1.68 -17.45
N ILE A 394 12.00 -0.70 -17.21
CA ILE A 394 11.68 0.35 -18.20
C ILE A 394 12.94 1.14 -18.57
N GLY A 395 13.64 1.68 -17.57
CA GLY A 395 14.83 2.49 -17.86
C GLY A 395 15.96 1.69 -18.50
N MET A 396 16.26 0.51 -17.95
CA MET A 396 17.31 -0.38 -18.48
C MET A 396 17.00 -0.83 -19.90
N GLY A 397 15.78 -1.33 -20.13
CA GLY A 397 15.38 -1.89 -21.42
C GLY A 397 15.30 -0.85 -22.53
N VAL A 398 14.70 0.32 -22.22
CA VAL A 398 14.68 1.46 -23.18
C VAL A 398 16.10 1.93 -23.44
N GLY A 399 16.98 2.03 -22.41
CA GLY A 399 18.36 2.43 -22.58
C GLY A 399 19.12 1.55 -23.56
N VAL A 400 19.12 0.23 -23.34
CA VAL A 400 19.82 -0.75 -24.21
C VAL A 400 19.25 -0.73 -25.64
N LEU A 401 17.94 -0.77 -25.79
CA LEU A 401 17.32 -0.75 -27.12
C LEU A 401 17.52 0.57 -27.85
N TRP A 402 17.63 1.69 -27.12
CA TRP A 402 17.92 3.00 -27.70
C TRP A 402 19.35 3.08 -28.24
N GLU A 403 20.30 2.44 -27.60
CA GLU A 403 21.68 2.31 -28.12
C GLU A 403 21.71 1.50 -29.40
N GLU A 404 20.93 0.41 -29.47
CA GLU A 404 20.79 -0.50 -30.62
C GLU A 404 19.73 -0.08 -31.67
N ARG A 405 19.16 1.15 -31.55
CA ARG A 405 18.02 1.63 -32.35
C ARG A 405 18.23 1.62 -33.88
N GLY A 406 19.46 1.52 -34.32
CA GLY A 406 19.82 1.35 -35.74
C GLY A 406 19.46 -0.04 -36.29
N SER A 407 19.31 -1.04 -35.39
CA SER A 407 18.90 -2.39 -35.79
C SER A 407 17.38 -2.46 -35.94
N ARG A 408 16.91 -3.23 -36.97
CA ARG A 408 15.48 -3.46 -37.19
C ARG A 408 14.83 -4.09 -35.96
N ALA A 409 15.49 -5.04 -35.30
CA ALA A 409 14.97 -5.73 -34.14
C ALA A 409 14.72 -4.76 -32.97
N ALA A 410 15.67 -3.86 -32.66
CA ALA A 410 15.49 -2.87 -31.61
C ALA A 410 14.39 -1.85 -31.96
N ALA A 411 14.33 -1.39 -33.22
CA ALA A 411 13.28 -0.48 -33.66
C ALA A 411 11.88 -1.12 -33.54
N PHE A 412 11.71 -2.39 -33.99
CA PHE A 412 10.44 -3.12 -33.81
C PHE A 412 10.09 -3.34 -32.37
N THR A 413 11.06 -3.67 -31.51
CA THR A 413 10.80 -3.90 -30.07
C THR A 413 10.40 -2.60 -29.37
N LEU A 414 11.11 -1.48 -29.61
CA LEU A 414 10.74 -0.17 -29.05
C LEU A 414 9.35 0.28 -29.52
N SER A 415 9.08 0.14 -30.84
CA SER A 415 7.78 0.46 -31.42
C SER A 415 6.66 -0.39 -30.81
N GLY A 416 6.83 -1.71 -30.77
CA GLY A 416 5.86 -2.63 -30.19
C GLY A 416 5.62 -2.38 -28.68
N THR A 417 6.69 -2.09 -27.94
CA THR A 417 6.60 -1.73 -26.52
C THR A 417 5.78 -0.45 -26.32
N LEU A 418 6.05 0.58 -27.12
CA LEU A 418 5.30 1.85 -27.02
C LEU A 418 3.85 1.68 -27.46
N ALA A 419 3.58 0.94 -28.55
CA ALA A 419 2.23 0.66 -29.01
C ALA A 419 1.42 -0.11 -27.96
N ALA A 420 2.01 -1.15 -27.35
CA ALA A 420 1.39 -1.91 -26.26
C ALA A 420 1.10 -1.02 -25.04
N THR A 421 2.04 -0.12 -24.68
CA THR A 421 1.86 0.83 -23.57
C THR A 421 0.74 1.83 -23.85
N ALA A 422 0.70 2.40 -25.07
CA ALA A 422 -0.33 3.36 -25.45
C ALA A 422 -1.73 2.71 -25.48
N TYR A 423 -1.84 1.50 -26.05
CA TYR A 423 -3.08 0.73 -26.05
C TYR A 423 -3.53 0.38 -24.62
N TRP A 424 -2.61 -0.11 -23.77
CA TRP A 424 -2.96 -0.47 -22.40
C TRP A 424 -3.36 0.76 -21.58
N SER A 425 -2.68 1.90 -21.75
CA SER A 425 -3.07 3.16 -21.15
C SER A 425 -4.46 3.64 -21.61
N PHE A 426 -4.79 3.46 -22.89
CA PHE A 426 -6.13 3.73 -23.41
C PHE A 426 -7.20 2.87 -22.72
N VAL A 427 -6.92 1.57 -22.50
CA VAL A 427 -7.83 0.66 -21.80
C VAL A 427 -8.00 1.09 -20.34
N LEU A 428 -6.91 1.38 -19.62
CA LEU A 428 -6.96 1.78 -18.21
C LEU A 428 -7.69 3.11 -18.01
N LEU A 429 -7.44 4.11 -18.84
CA LEU A 429 -8.14 5.40 -18.79
C LEU A 429 -9.64 5.26 -19.10
N GLY A 430 -10.02 4.26 -19.88
CA GLY A 430 -11.41 3.97 -20.20
C GLY A 430 -12.20 3.27 -19.08
N ARG A 431 -11.55 2.79 -18.02
CA ARG A 431 -12.20 2.11 -16.89
C ARG A 431 -12.89 3.04 -15.90
N ALA A 432 -12.46 4.30 -15.84
CA ALA A 432 -13.07 5.31 -14.98
C ALA A 432 -14.04 6.15 -15.81
N ASP A 433 -15.33 6.04 -15.51
CA ASP A 433 -16.38 6.72 -16.25
C ASP A 433 -16.21 8.24 -16.22
N GLY A 434 -16.22 8.85 -17.41
CA GLY A 434 -16.09 10.31 -17.56
C GLY A 434 -14.71 10.89 -17.23
N TYR A 435 -13.73 10.06 -16.85
CA TYR A 435 -12.40 10.54 -16.48
C TYR A 435 -11.56 10.88 -17.71
N LEU A 436 -11.30 12.17 -17.92
CA LEU A 436 -10.44 12.71 -18.98
C LEU A 436 -10.62 11.98 -20.34
N PRO A 437 -11.83 11.94 -20.94
CA PRO A 437 -12.11 11.12 -22.12
C PRO A 437 -11.26 11.50 -23.34
N TRP A 438 -10.78 12.75 -23.42
CA TRP A 438 -9.85 13.20 -24.45
C TRP A 438 -8.46 12.60 -24.28
N LEU A 439 -7.99 12.39 -23.02
CA LEU A 439 -6.62 11.92 -22.74
C LEU A 439 -6.40 10.51 -23.24
N ARG A 440 -7.38 9.60 -23.10
CA ARG A 440 -7.26 8.23 -23.59
C ARG A 440 -7.00 8.17 -25.11
N TRP A 441 -7.72 9.02 -25.87
CA TRP A 441 -7.52 9.12 -27.32
C TRP A 441 -6.20 9.82 -27.66
N ALA A 442 -5.85 10.88 -26.95
CA ALA A 442 -4.58 11.56 -27.12
C ALA A 442 -3.39 10.62 -26.93
N VAL A 443 -3.40 9.80 -25.87
CA VAL A 443 -2.35 8.79 -25.59
C VAL A 443 -2.29 7.74 -26.70
N LEU A 444 -3.44 7.21 -27.14
CA LEU A 444 -3.48 6.19 -28.20
C LEU A 444 -2.93 6.73 -29.53
N VAL A 445 -3.38 7.91 -29.93
CA VAL A 445 -2.98 8.52 -31.22
C VAL A 445 -1.51 8.94 -31.18
N THR A 446 -1.09 9.72 -30.17
CA THR A 446 0.30 10.20 -30.09
C THR A 446 1.29 9.06 -29.86
N GLY A 447 0.93 8.08 -29.02
CA GLY A 447 1.72 6.88 -28.77
C GLY A 447 1.82 6.01 -30.04
N GLY A 448 0.72 5.84 -30.77
CA GLY A 448 0.71 5.10 -32.06
C GLY A 448 1.55 5.79 -33.15
N LEU A 449 1.45 7.13 -33.28
CA LEU A 449 2.29 7.90 -34.21
C LEU A 449 3.77 7.82 -33.85
N ALA A 450 4.11 7.95 -32.57
CA ALA A 450 5.48 7.81 -32.11
C ALA A 450 6.00 6.37 -32.31
N ALA A 451 5.18 5.36 -32.07
CA ALA A 451 5.53 3.96 -32.33
C ALA A 451 5.80 3.71 -33.83
N ALA A 452 4.94 4.22 -34.71
CA ALA A 452 5.15 4.15 -36.15
C ALA A 452 6.44 4.86 -36.58
N ALA A 453 6.70 6.05 -36.06
CA ALA A 453 7.92 6.81 -36.32
C ALA A 453 9.19 6.09 -35.84
N LEU A 454 9.13 5.35 -34.70
CA LEU A 454 10.26 4.55 -34.21
C LEU A 454 10.65 3.41 -35.14
N LEU A 455 9.75 2.88 -36.00
CA LEU A 455 10.09 1.90 -37.06
C LEU A 455 11.08 2.49 -38.07
N LEU A 456 11.05 3.80 -38.24
CA LEU A 456 11.92 4.57 -39.13
C LEU A 456 13.12 5.18 -38.41
N ALA A 457 13.41 4.80 -37.18
CA ALA A 457 14.42 5.44 -36.31
C ALA A 457 15.80 5.54 -36.96
N GLY A 458 16.19 4.53 -37.76
CA GLY A 458 17.46 4.53 -38.51
C GLY A 458 17.49 5.50 -39.72
N ARG A 459 16.36 6.07 -40.14
CA ARG A 459 16.21 7.00 -41.26
C ARG A 459 15.91 8.43 -40.84
N LEU A 460 15.47 8.64 -39.58
CA LEU A 460 15.13 9.96 -39.04
C LEU A 460 16.37 10.76 -38.72
N ASP A 461 16.32 12.06 -38.94
CA ASP A 461 17.34 12.98 -38.46
C ASP A 461 17.32 13.05 -36.89
N ARG A 462 18.40 13.55 -36.30
CA ARG A 462 18.56 13.58 -34.84
C ARG A 462 17.49 14.42 -34.12
N ARG A 463 16.95 15.48 -34.77
CA ARG A 463 15.93 16.34 -34.16
C ARG A 463 14.58 15.62 -34.13
N LEU A 464 14.20 15.06 -35.28
CA LEU A 464 12.94 14.33 -35.42
C LEU A 464 12.96 13.07 -34.54
N LEU A 465 14.07 12.34 -34.46
CA LEU A 465 14.21 11.18 -33.58
C LEU A 465 14.06 11.55 -32.10
N ARG A 466 14.64 12.70 -31.67
CA ARG A 466 14.44 13.19 -30.28
C ARG A 466 13.01 13.62 -30.02
N ALA A 467 12.37 14.27 -30.97
CA ALA A 467 10.96 14.66 -30.87
C ALA A 467 10.06 13.41 -30.77
N THR A 468 10.31 12.38 -31.58
CA THR A 468 9.61 11.10 -31.52
C THR A 468 9.77 10.42 -30.16
N ALA A 469 11.00 10.40 -29.61
CA ALA A 469 11.26 9.85 -28.28
C ALA A 469 10.56 10.63 -27.18
N ALA A 470 10.58 11.97 -27.23
CA ALA A 470 9.89 12.82 -26.26
C ALA A 470 8.37 12.63 -26.32
N LEU A 471 7.80 12.56 -27.55
CA LEU A 471 6.38 12.31 -27.75
C LEU A 471 5.95 10.93 -27.23
N GLY A 472 6.76 9.89 -27.55
CA GLY A 472 6.51 8.54 -27.06
C GLY A 472 6.58 8.44 -25.54
N LEU A 473 7.56 9.10 -24.91
CA LEU A 473 7.70 9.15 -23.45
C LEU A 473 6.53 9.90 -22.82
N ALA A 474 6.14 11.04 -23.39
CA ALA A 474 4.97 11.79 -22.94
C ALA A 474 3.69 10.95 -23.02
N ALA A 475 3.46 10.25 -24.13
CA ALA A 475 2.32 9.35 -24.28
C ALA A 475 2.34 8.20 -23.25
N ALA A 476 3.51 7.57 -23.03
CA ALA A 476 3.64 6.46 -22.08
C ALA A 476 3.39 6.86 -20.62
N LEU A 477 3.75 8.09 -20.24
CA LEU A 477 3.66 8.56 -18.86
C LEU A 477 2.43 9.44 -18.57
N ALA A 478 1.68 9.89 -19.59
CA ALA A 478 0.54 10.79 -19.40
C ALA A 478 -0.60 10.16 -18.57
N GLY A 479 -0.94 8.90 -18.82
CA GLY A 479 -1.96 8.17 -18.07
C GLY A 479 -1.57 7.98 -16.59
N PRO A 480 -0.41 7.37 -16.30
CA PRO A 480 0.08 7.25 -14.91
C PRO A 480 0.21 8.61 -14.21
N LEU A 481 0.71 9.65 -14.89
CA LEU A 481 0.80 11.00 -14.34
C LEU A 481 -0.58 11.55 -13.96
N ALA A 482 -1.59 11.42 -14.84
CA ALA A 482 -2.94 11.85 -14.55
C ALA A 482 -3.52 11.18 -13.31
N TYR A 483 -3.32 9.86 -13.16
CA TYR A 483 -3.72 9.11 -11.95
C TYR A 483 -2.94 9.56 -10.72
N CYS A 484 -1.63 9.82 -10.83
CA CYS A 484 -0.84 10.38 -9.71
C CYS A 484 -1.36 11.74 -9.28
N LEU A 485 -1.65 12.65 -10.23
CA LEU A 485 -2.19 13.98 -9.92
C LEU A 485 -3.55 13.89 -9.22
N THR A 486 -4.45 13.02 -9.69
CA THR A 486 -5.72 12.75 -9.00
C THR A 486 -5.50 12.21 -7.60
N THR A 487 -4.56 11.27 -7.43
CA THR A 487 -4.21 10.69 -6.11
C THR A 487 -3.72 11.75 -5.14
N VAL A 488 -2.80 12.63 -5.56
CA VAL A 488 -2.22 13.63 -4.65
C VAL A 488 -3.13 14.81 -4.37
N SER A 489 -4.15 15.04 -5.19
CA SER A 489 -5.14 16.11 -4.99
C SER A 489 -6.27 15.72 -4.04
N ALA A 490 -6.47 14.43 -3.75
CA ALA A 490 -7.50 13.93 -2.86
C ALA A 490 -6.90 13.44 -1.53
N GLY A 491 -7.69 13.52 -0.44
CA GLY A 491 -7.37 12.90 0.85
C GLY A 491 -7.72 11.40 0.82
N HIS A 492 -6.85 10.59 1.41
CA HIS A 492 -7.03 9.14 1.52
C HIS A 492 -7.08 8.74 2.99
N THR A 493 -8.14 8.04 3.41
CA THR A 493 -8.36 7.64 4.80
C THR A 493 -8.86 6.19 4.88
N GLY A 494 -8.65 5.54 6.04
CA GLY A 494 -9.09 4.18 6.30
C GLY A 494 -8.03 3.11 5.97
N SER A 495 -8.42 1.84 6.04
CA SER A 495 -7.50 0.71 5.94
C SER A 495 -7.25 0.24 4.50
N ILE A 496 -8.20 0.49 3.59
CA ILE A 496 -8.16 0.04 2.20
C ILE A 496 -8.28 1.26 1.30
N VAL A 497 -7.16 1.63 0.69
CA VAL A 497 -7.06 2.83 -0.16
C VAL A 497 -6.56 2.47 -1.55
N THR A 498 -7.02 3.23 -2.55
CA THR A 498 -6.67 3.06 -3.95
C THR A 498 -6.21 4.37 -4.57
N ALA A 499 -5.28 4.30 -5.53
CA ALA A 499 -4.80 5.44 -6.29
C ALA A 499 -5.69 5.72 -7.51
N GLY A 500 -5.73 6.97 -7.94
CA GLY A 500 -6.46 7.40 -9.12
C GLY A 500 -7.94 7.66 -8.87
N PRO A 501 -8.74 7.85 -9.92
CA PRO A 501 -10.17 8.03 -9.84
C PRO A 501 -10.89 6.74 -9.46
N ALA A 502 -12.13 6.84 -8.98
CA ALA A 502 -13.00 5.67 -8.77
C ALA A 502 -13.26 4.95 -10.11
N VAL A 503 -13.17 3.62 -10.08
CA VAL A 503 -13.36 2.75 -11.25
C VAL A 503 -14.69 2.00 -11.11
N ALA A 504 -15.45 1.87 -12.17
CA ALA A 504 -16.70 1.11 -12.20
C ALA A 504 -16.44 -0.34 -11.81
N GLY A 505 -17.17 -0.86 -10.81
CA GLY A 505 -16.97 -2.19 -10.25
C GLY A 505 -15.75 -2.31 -9.31
N GLY A 506 -15.02 -1.23 -9.04
CA GLY A 506 -13.89 -1.19 -8.12
C GLY A 506 -14.33 -1.10 -6.66
N ARG A 507 -13.54 -1.71 -5.75
CA ARG A 507 -13.82 -1.75 -4.30
C ARG A 507 -13.51 -0.47 -3.55
N GLY A 508 -12.87 0.52 -4.13
CA GLY A 508 -12.45 1.73 -3.44
C GLY A 508 -12.59 2.96 -4.32
N GLY A 509 -13.38 3.93 -3.86
CA GLY A 509 -13.27 5.33 -4.23
C GLY A 509 -12.60 6.09 -3.08
N PRO A 510 -12.30 7.40 -3.24
CA PRO A 510 -11.80 8.23 -2.14
C PRO A 510 -12.75 8.11 -0.94
N GLY A 511 -12.28 7.49 0.15
CA GLY A 511 -13.06 7.39 1.39
C GLY A 511 -13.45 6.01 1.89
N GLY A 512 -13.06 4.89 1.27
CA GLY A 512 -13.23 3.54 1.85
C GLY A 512 -14.50 2.78 1.43
N PRO A 513 -14.75 1.57 2.01
CA PRO A 513 -15.78 0.65 1.58
C PRO A 513 -17.18 1.23 1.77
N GLY A 514 -17.86 1.54 0.70
CA GLY A 514 -19.23 2.03 0.71
C GLY A 514 -19.39 3.52 0.42
N GLY A 515 -18.66 4.08 -0.52
CA GLY A 515 -18.94 5.41 -1.05
C GLY A 515 -20.37 5.51 -1.52
N MET A 516 -21.27 6.05 -0.68
CA MET A 516 -22.60 6.47 -1.07
C MET A 516 -22.47 7.38 -2.30
N ARG A 517 -23.05 6.99 -3.40
CA ARG A 517 -23.36 7.87 -4.51
C ARG A 517 -24.23 9.01 -3.94
N GLN A 518 -23.60 10.10 -3.52
CA GLN A 518 -24.30 11.37 -3.46
C GLN A 518 -24.44 11.84 -4.89
N GLY A 519 -25.65 11.74 -5.40
CA GLY A 519 -26.03 12.38 -6.64
C GLY A 519 -25.70 13.86 -6.53
N ALA A 520 -24.89 14.33 -7.46
CA ALA A 520 -24.66 15.77 -7.65
C ALA A 520 -25.99 16.38 -8.14
N GLY A 521 -26.76 16.90 -7.20
CA GLY A 521 -27.76 17.93 -7.48
C GLY A 521 -27.03 19.27 -7.55
N PRO A 522 -27.36 20.16 -8.49
CA PRO A 522 -26.77 21.48 -8.55
C PRO A 522 -27.33 22.35 -7.41
N GLY A 523 -26.45 22.77 -6.49
CA GLY A 523 -26.76 23.76 -5.45
C GLY A 523 -26.69 23.18 -4.03
N GLY A 524 -25.52 23.18 -3.44
CA GLY A 524 -25.32 22.93 -2.01
C GLY A 524 -23.98 23.53 -1.58
N GLU A 525 -24.05 24.56 -0.77
CA GLU A 525 -22.92 25.25 -0.16
C GLU A 525 -22.06 24.25 0.64
N ALA A 526 -20.75 24.40 0.52
CA ALA A 526 -19.78 23.67 1.29
C ALA A 526 -19.85 24.06 2.79
N PRO A 527 -19.77 23.09 3.73
CA PRO A 527 -19.66 23.44 5.14
C PRO A 527 -18.27 24.00 5.45
N PRO A 528 -18.16 24.98 6.36
CA PRO A 528 -16.92 25.67 6.68
C PRO A 528 -15.90 24.71 7.33
N GLY A 529 -14.70 24.66 6.77
CA GLY A 529 -13.57 23.95 7.32
C GLY A 529 -13.10 24.58 8.62
N GLY A 530 -13.07 23.79 9.68
CA GLY A 530 -12.46 24.18 10.95
C GLY A 530 -10.93 24.33 10.79
N VAL A 531 -10.46 25.56 10.98
CA VAL A 531 -9.03 25.90 11.09
C VAL A 531 -8.58 25.62 12.51
N PRO A 532 -7.43 24.96 12.77
CA PRO A 532 -6.89 24.86 14.14
C PRO A 532 -6.44 26.24 14.63
N ALA A 533 -6.92 26.64 15.81
CA ALA A 533 -6.46 27.82 16.52
C ALA A 533 -4.98 27.65 16.93
N GLY A 534 -4.16 28.63 16.56
CA GLY A 534 -2.79 28.73 17.07
C GLY A 534 -1.81 29.40 16.11
N ALA A 535 -2.01 30.67 15.78
CA ALA A 535 -0.92 31.53 15.32
C ALA A 535 -1.08 32.93 15.93
N PRO A 536 0.00 33.62 16.32
CA PRO A 536 -0.08 34.87 17.08
C PRO A 536 -0.48 36.04 16.18
N VAL A 537 -1.37 36.87 16.72
CA VAL A 537 -1.83 38.13 16.14
C VAL A 537 -0.74 39.19 16.31
N VAL A 538 -0.37 39.85 15.25
CA VAL A 538 0.36 41.13 15.26
C VAL A 538 -0.62 42.26 14.99
N PRO A 539 -0.71 43.33 15.81
CA PRO A 539 -1.62 44.45 15.59
C PRO A 539 -0.96 45.61 14.82
N GLY A 540 -1.80 46.31 14.09
CA GLY A 540 -1.55 47.66 13.55
C GLY A 540 -1.87 47.75 12.06
N THR A 541 -2.62 48.65 11.54
CA THR A 541 -2.87 50.06 11.75
C THR A 541 -4.09 50.47 10.94
N ASP A 542 -4.74 51.54 11.45
CA ASP A 542 -5.90 52.26 10.96
C ASP A 542 -5.87 52.77 9.53
N GLY A 543 -7.08 52.90 8.94
CA GLY A 543 -7.25 53.73 7.73
C GLY A 543 -8.67 53.74 7.18
N ARG A 544 -9.53 54.54 7.80
CA ARG A 544 -10.66 55.35 7.29
C ARG A 544 -10.99 55.27 5.78
N GLY A 545 -12.31 55.05 5.45
CA GLY A 545 -13.13 56.13 5.02
C GLY A 545 -14.21 55.77 4.02
N ALA A 546 -15.44 56.06 4.39
CA ALA A 546 -16.51 56.79 3.73
C ALA A 546 -17.32 56.09 2.63
N ALA A 547 -18.56 55.74 2.95
CA ALA A 547 -19.79 56.46 2.55
C ALA A 547 -20.27 56.21 1.13
N GLY A 548 -21.44 55.64 0.95
CA GLY A 548 -22.67 56.37 0.65
C GLY A 548 -23.39 55.79 -0.55
N GLY A 549 -24.69 55.61 -0.43
CA GLY A 549 -25.59 55.86 -1.56
C GLY A 549 -26.62 54.78 -1.88
N ASP A 550 -27.73 54.99 -1.32
CA ASP A 550 -29.12 54.71 -1.65
C ASP A 550 -29.49 54.42 -3.11
N GLY A 551 -30.61 53.69 -3.27
CA GLY A 551 -31.54 53.91 -4.36
C GLY A 551 -32.36 52.71 -4.80
N THR A 552 -33.47 52.41 -4.13
CA THR A 552 -34.85 52.29 -4.65
C THR A 552 -35.02 51.78 -6.09
N GLY A 553 -35.78 50.70 -6.38
CA GLY A 553 -37.21 50.67 -6.37
C GLY A 553 -37.76 50.13 -7.68
N GLY A 554 -38.88 49.41 -7.66
CA GLY A 554 -39.85 49.34 -8.76
C GLY A 554 -39.98 47.97 -9.45
N THR A 555 -40.89 47.14 -9.04
CA THR A 555 -42.29 46.89 -9.46
C THR A 555 -42.55 46.47 -10.90
N GLY A 556 -43.30 45.38 -11.03
CA GLY A 556 -44.31 45.13 -12.09
C GLY A 556 -43.82 44.21 -13.18
N GLY A 557 -44.48 43.18 -13.57
CA GLY A 557 -45.83 42.83 -13.65
C GLY A 557 -46.01 41.86 -14.83
N THR A 558 -46.71 40.81 -14.59
CA THR A 558 -47.84 40.18 -15.31
C THR A 558 -47.70 39.69 -16.76
N ASP A 559 -48.33 38.52 -16.93
CA ASP A 559 -49.07 37.98 -18.09
C ASP A 559 -48.24 37.33 -19.21
N GLY A 560 -48.52 36.17 -19.73
CA GLY A 560 -49.71 35.37 -19.74
C GLY A 560 -49.72 34.48 -20.99
N ARG A 561 -50.36 33.33 -20.89
CA ARG A 561 -51.02 32.57 -21.98
C ARG A 561 -50.17 31.68 -22.90
N ALA A 562 -50.37 30.39 -22.75
CA ALA A 562 -51.37 29.49 -23.38
C ALA A 562 -51.04 29.06 -24.83
N GLY A 563 -50.86 27.80 -25.07
CA GLY A 563 -51.83 27.03 -25.71
C GLY A 563 -51.35 25.92 -26.62
N ARG A 564 -51.88 24.72 -26.42
CA ARG A 564 -52.27 23.71 -27.41
C ARG A 564 -51.16 23.05 -28.29
N GLY A 565 -51.15 21.77 -28.54
CA GLY A 565 -52.13 20.71 -28.52
C GLY A 565 -51.52 19.41 -29.07
N VAL A 566 -52.08 18.34 -28.67
CA VAL A 566 -52.01 16.93 -29.05
C VAL A 566 -52.62 16.76 -30.47
N PRO A 567 -52.54 15.61 -31.21
CA PRO A 567 -52.44 14.19 -30.89
C PRO A 567 -51.50 13.39 -31.87
N GLY A 568 -51.11 12.16 -31.66
CA GLY A 568 -51.87 10.92 -31.61
C GLY A 568 -51.27 9.88 -32.53
N ALA A 569 -51.36 8.70 -32.14
CA ALA A 569 -51.80 7.42 -32.68
C ALA A 569 -50.75 6.29 -32.76
N ALA A 570 -50.98 5.29 -31.97
CA ALA A 570 -51.38 3.92 -32.34
C ALA A 570 -50.24 3.06 -32.96
N GLY A 571 -49.91 1.87 -32.55
CA GLY A 571 -50.62 0.73 -32.06
C GLY A 571 -49.80 -0.49 -32.42
N GLY A 572 -49.85 -1.56 -31.66
CA GLY A 572 -49.29 -2.82 -32.08
C GLY A 572 -48.94 -3.79 -30.93
N THR A 573 -49.98 -4.43 -30.43
CA THR A 573 -49.91 -5.60 -29.52
C THR A 573 -49.60 -6.85 -30.30
N VAL A 574 -48.64 -7.69 -29.77
CA VAL A 574 -48.69 -9.14 -30.00
C VAL A 574 -48.46 -9.87 -28.68
N ARG A 575 -49.42 -10.76 -28.42
CA ARG A 575 -49.62 -11.60 -27.24
C ARG A 575 -49.10 -13.00 -27.52
N GLY A 576 -48.57 -13.67 -26.46
CA GLY A 576 -48.67 -15.12 -26.36
C GLY A 576 -47.52 -15.79 -25.60
N PRO A 577 -47.73 -17.01 -25.08
CA PRO A 577 -48.39 -17.27 -23.80
C PRO A 577 -47.48 -17.96 -22.77
N GLY A 578 -47.83 -17.79 -21.50
CA GLY A 578 -47.85 -18.70 -20.37
C GLY A 578 -46.66 -19.64 -20.09
N GLY A 579 -46.10 -19.47 -18.88
CA GLY A 579 -45.28 -20.45 -18.19
C GLY A 579 -45.21 -20.07 -16.71
N THR A 580 -46.04 -20.75 -15.91
CA THR A 580 -46.06 -20.71 -14.45
C THR A 580 -44.84 -21.37 -13.86
N GLY A 581 -44.12 -20.66 -12.96
CA GLY A 581 -43.06 -21.22 -12.16
C GLY A 581 -42.76 -20.29 -10.99
N GLY A 582 -43.39 -20.54 -9.83
CA GLY A 582 -43.13 -19.85 -8.59
C GLY A 582 -41.71 -20.13 -8.10
N GLY A 583 -40.89 -19.10 -7.93
CA GLY A 583 -39.64 -19.14 -7.22
C GLY A 583 -39.79 -18.45 -5.86
N PRO A 584 -39.22 -19.00 -4.78
CA PRO A 584 -39.32 -18.42 -3.44
C PRO A 584 -38.53 -17.13 -3.34
N GLY A 585 -39.08 -16.16 -2.62
CA GLY A 585 -38.55 -14.85 -2.38
C GLY A 585 -37.11 -14.89 -1.86
N GLY A 586 -36.23 -14.17 -2.52
CA GLY A 586 -34.92 -13.88 -2.06
C GLY A 586 -35.00 -12.99 -0.81
N MET A 587 -34.72 -13.59 0.37
CA MET A 587 -34.41 -12.84 1.57
C MET A 587 -33.14 -12.01 1.28
N GLY A 588 -33.31 -10.69 1.21
CA GLY A 588 -32.22 -9.72 1.25
C GLY A 588 -31.44 -9.93 2.55
N GLY A 589 -30.30 -10.57 2.46
CA GLY A 589 -29.34 -10.65 3.53
C GLY A 589 -28.87 -9.24 3.88
N THR A 590 -29.34 -8.72 5.01
CA THR A 590 -28.79 -7.55 5.69
C THR A 590 -27.33 -7.87 6.06
N GLY A 591 -26.41 -7.46 5.22
CA GLY A 591 -24.98 -7.44 5.49
C GLY A 591 -24.72 -6.48 6.65
N GLY A 592 -24.72 -6.99 7.89
CA GLY A 592 -24.35 -6.26 9.09
C GLY A 592 -22.93 -5.75 8.99
N GLY A 593 -22.75 -4.46 8.83
CA GLY A 593 -21.85 -3.61 9.53
C GLY A 593 -20.34 -3.86 9.56
N MET A 594 -19.66 -4.34 8.50
CA MET A 594 -18.20 -4.26 8.43
C MET A 594 -17.67 -2.83 8.19
N GLY A 595 -18.48 -1.88 7.72
CA GLY A 595 -18.05 -0.51 7.41
C GLY A 595 -17.58 0.29 8.63
N GLY A 596 -18.15 0.06 9.82
CA GLY A 596 -17.78 0.76 11.05
C GLY A 596 -16.47 0.26 11.68
N LEU A 597 -16.12 -1.01 11.50
CA LEU A 597 -14.87 -1.57 12.01
C LEU A 597 -13.65 -1.12 11.20
N LEU A 598 -13.80 -0.84 9.91
CA LEU A 598 -12.68 -0.52 8.99
C LEU A 598 -12.54 0.98 8.67
N GLY A 599 -13.58 1.78 8.92
CA GLY A 599 -13.63 3.20 8.52
C GLY A 599 -13.35 4.23 9.61
N GLY A 600 -13.38 3.83 10.89
CA GLY A 600 -13.31 4.76 12.04
C GLY A 600 -14.59 5.57 12.24
N THR A 601 -14.71 6.21 13.40
CA THR A 601 -15.89 6.98 13.84
C THR A 601 -15.55 8.47 13.89
N ARG A 602 -16.51 9.33 13.51
CA ARG A 602 -16.37 10.78 13.70
C ARG A 602 -16.70 11.12 15.17
N VAL A 603 -15.73 11.68 15.89
CA VAL A 603 -15.83 12.00 17.33
C VAL A 603 -16.31 13.44 17.50
N GLY A 604 -17.41 13.63 18.20
CA GLY A 604 -17.96 14.95 18.54
C GLY A 604 -17.15 15.66 19.63
N ALA A 605 -17.30 16.99 19.72
CA ALA A 605 -16.60 17.82 20.71
C ALA A 605 -16.93 17.42 22.16
N GLU A 606 -18.19 17.06 22.44
CA GLU A 606 -18.64 16.62 23.76
C GLU A 606 -18.00 15.29 24.16
N ALA A 607 -17.94 14.31 23.24
CA ALA A 607 -17.28 13.04 23.47
C ALA A 607 -15.77 13.23 23.70
N LYS A 608 -15.12 14.13 22.94
CA LYS A 608 -13.73 14.51 23.18
C LYS A 608 -13.52 15.07 24.58
N ALA A 609 -14.35 16.04 25.01
CA ALA A 609 -14.25 16.65 26.33
C ALA A 609 -14.46 15.62 27.45
N ALA A 610 -15.41 14.68 27.29
CA ALA A 610 -15.64 13.61 28.26
C ALA A 610 -14.43 12.66 28.41
N LEU A 611 -13.74 12.37 27.30
CA LEU A 611 -12.53 11.54 27.31
C LEU A 611 -11.32 12.24 27.93
N GLN A 612 -11.26 13.56 27.85
CA GLN A 612 -10.18 14.38 28.43
C GLN A 612 -10.41 14.68 29.94
N ALA A 613 -11.65 14.58 30.38
CA ALA A 613 -11.98 14.82 31.78
C ALA A 613 -11.37 13.72 32.67
N ASP A 614 -10.55 14.13 33.65
CA ASP A 614 -9.86 13.24 34.59
C ASP A 614 -9.02 12.11 33.97
N ALA A 615 -8.60 12.24 32.70
CA ALA A 615 -7.91 11.17 31.96
C ALA A 615 -6.61 10.73 32.63
N ASP A 616 -5.89 11.63 33.27
CA ASP A 616 -4.65 11.40 34.00
C ASP A 616 -4.79 10.45 35.20
N ARG A 617 -6.03 10.23 35.69
CA ARG A 617 -6.33 9.32 36.80
C ARG A 617 -6.43 7.86 36.36
N TYR A 618 -6.51 7.60 35.06
CA TYR A 618 -6.75 6.27 34.48
C TYR A 618 -5.62 5.86 33.55
N THR A 619 -5.41 4.55 33.41
CA THR A 619 -4.48 4.02 32.37
C THR A 619 -5.08 4.20 30.98
N TRP A 620 -6.40 4.08 30.87
CA TRP A 620 -7.15 4.29 29.64
C TRP A 620 -8.36 5.19 29.90
N ALA A 621 -8.45 6.28 29.18
CA ALA A 621 -9.61 7.17 29.25
C ALA A 621 -10.88 6.44 28.79
N ALA A 622 -10.76 5.47 27.89
CA ALA A 622 -11.87 4.61 27.49
C ALA A 622 -11.40 3.25 26.97
N ALA A 623 -12.37 2.35 26.79
CA ALA A 623 -12.22 1.12 26.01
C ALA A 623 -13.30 1.08 24.91
N ALA A 624 -12.95 0.61 23.72
CA ALA A 624 -13.86 0.47 22.59
C ALA A 624 -13.58 -0.84 21.82
N VAL A 625 -14.61 -1.46 21.25
CA VAL A 625 -14.43 -2.67 20.45
C VAL A 625 -13.89 -2.32 19.07
N GLY A 626 -12.79 -2.99 18.68
CA GLY A 626 -12.10 -2.82 17.40
C GLY A 626 -11.12 -1.64 17.36
N SER A 627 -9.91 -1.89 16.83
CA SER A 627 -8.83 -0.90 16.87
C SER A 627 -9.08 0.36 16.06
N GLN A 628 -9.81 0.31 14.95
CA GLN A 628 -10.14 1.51 14.15
C GLN A 628 -11.08 2.44 14.92
N ASN A 629 -12.03 1.87 15.65
CA ASN A 629 -12.95 2.62 16.49
C ASN A 629 -12.20 3.27 17.65
N ALA A 630 -11.44 2.48 18.43
CA ALA A 630 -10.59 2.97 19.51
C ALA A 630 -9.64 4.08 19.03
N ALA A 631 -8.97 3.89 17.90
CA ALA A 631 -8.05 4.86 17.31
C ALA A 631 -8.71 6.21 17.02
N SER A 632 -9.99 6.22 16.59
CA SER A 632 -10.71 7.45 16.30
C SER A 632 -10.89 8.31 17.56
N TYR A 633 -11.25 7.70 18.67
CA TYR A 633 -11.40 8.38 19.96
C TYR A 633 -10.05 8.80 20.54
N GLN A 634 -9.03 7.93 20.44
CA GLN A 634 -7.68 8.21 20.91
C GLN A 634 -7.07 9.41 20.18
N LEU A 635 -7.10 9.43 18.84
CA LEU A 635 -6.56 10.53 18.02
C LEU A 635 -7.33 11.85 18.22
N ALA A 636 -8.64 11.78 18.51
CA ALA A 636 -9.45 12.97 18.75
C ALA A 636 -9.24 13.58 20.12
N SER A 637 -9.12 12.74 21.18
CA SER A 637 -8.93 13.19 22.55
C SER A 637 -7.48 13.51 22.90
N GLY A 638 -6.54 12.77 22.33
CA GLY A 638 -5.14 12.73 22.74
C GLY A 638 -4.87 11.67 23.80
N GLU A 639 -5.90 11.04 24.37
CA GLU A 639 -5.82 10.15 25.50
C GLU A 639 -5.83 8.67 25.11
N PRO A 640 -5.17 7.76 25.87
CA PRO A 640 -5.14 6.34 25.56
C PRO A 640 -6.53 5.71 25.55
N VAL A 641 -6.89 4.98 24.49
CA VAL A 641 -8.13 4.23 24.36
C VAL A 641 -7.83 2.76 24.07
N MET A 642 -8.25 1.87 24.98
CA MET A 642 -8.04 0.43 24.86
C MET A 642 -8.83 -0.14 23.67
N ALA A 643 -8.14 -0.85 22.77
CA ALA A 643 -8.74 -1.54 21.64
C ALA A 643 -9.10 -2.99 21.99
N ILE A 644 -10.37 -3.26 22.24
CA ILE A 644 -10.86 -4.61 22.54
C ILE A 644 -10.97 -5.42 21.24
N GLY A 645 -10.37 -6.61 21.22
CA GLY A 645 -10.46 -7.53 20.09
C GLY A 645 -9.54 -7.19 18.91
N GLY A 646 -8.62 -6.26 19.05
CA GLY A 646 -7.63 -5.93 18.04
C GLY A 646 -8.20 -5.31 16.75
N PHE A 647 -7.49 -5.49 15.64
CA PHE A 647 -7.82 -4.85 14.35
C PHE A 647 -9.22 -5.24 13.85
N ASN A 648 -9.55 -6.53 13.88
CA ASN A 648 -10.80 -7.08 13.38
C ASN A 648 -11.87 -7.30 14.46
N GLY A 649 -11.58 -6.98 15.72
CA GLY A 649 -12.45 -7.31 16.85
C GLY A 649 -12.45 -8.80 17.22
N SER A 650 -11.54 -9.60 16.66
CA SER A 650 -11.50 -11.06 16.78
C SER A 650 -10.41 -11.60 17.72
N ASP A 651 -9.44 -10.76 18.10
CA ASP A 651 -8.37 -11.15 19.01
C ASP A 651 -8.95 -11.39 20.41
N PRO A 652 -8.54 -12.46 21.13
CA PRO A 652 -9.05 -12.77 22.46
C PRO A 652 -8.41 -11.89 23.55
N SER A 653 -8.35 -10.58 23.32
CA SER A 653 -7.71 -9.62 24.24
C SER A 653 -8.46 -8.29 24.33
N PRO A 654 -8.68 -7.78 25.57
CA PRO A 654 -8.55 -8.55 26.82
C PRO A 654 -9.61 -9.65 26.93
N THR A 655 -9.40 -10.66 27.79
CA THR A 655 -10.48 -11.57 28.19
C THR A 655 -11.49 -10.83 29.08
N LEU A 656 -12.69 -11.38 29.26
CA LEU A 656 -13.68 -10.75 30.14
C LEU A 656 -13.14 -10.62 31.56
N GLU A 657 -12.45 -11.64 32.09
CA GLU A 657 -11.85 -11.63 33.42
C GLU A 657 -10.76 -10.55 33.56
N GLN A 658 -9.93 -10.41 32.53
CA GLN A 658 -8.91 -9.35 32.50
C GLN A 658 -9.55 -7.95 32.47
N PHE A 659 -10.58 -7.77 31.65
CA PHE A 659 -11.29 -6.52 31.54
C PHE A 659 -11.96 -6.14 32.90
N GLN A 660 -12.63 -7.10 33.53
CA GLN A 660 -13.21 -6.92 34.87
C GLN A 660 -12.16 -6.55 35.94
N ALA A 661 -10.98 -7.20 35.86
CA ALA A 661 -9.87 -6.87 36.77
C ALA A 661 -9.36 -5.43 36.53
N TYR A 662 -9.28 -4.96 35.29
CA TYR A 662 -8.89 -3.58 34.98
C TYR A 662 -9.92 -2.57 35.48
N VAL A 663 -11.21 -2.86 35.31
CA VAL A 663 -12.32 -2.02 35.85
C VAL A 663 -12.26 -1.96 37.36
N LYS A 664 -12.16 -3.12 38.03
CA LYS A 664 -12.04 -3.20 39.50
C LYS A 664 -10.82 -2.47 40.05
N ALA A 665 -9.73 -2.44 39.30
CA ALA A 665 -8.51 -1.70 39.64
C ALA A 665 -8.59 -0.20 39.31
N GLY A 666 -9.71 0.31 38.81
CA GLY A 666 -9.90 1.71 38.47
C GLY A 666 -9.02 2.17 37.30
N ARG A 667 -8.66 1.27 36.36
CA ARG A 667 -7.73 1.57 35.26
C ARG A 667 -8.41 2.11 34.03
N ILE A 668 -9.73 1.92 33.86
CA ILE A 668 -10.52 2.33 32.70
C ILE A 668 -11.65 3.25 33.20
N HIS A 669 -11.78 4.42 32.57
CA HIS A 669 -12.87 5.36 32.90
C HIS A 669 -14.16 4.98 32.17
N TRP A 670 -14.14 5.01 30.83
CA TRP A 670 -15.33 4.81 30.02
C TRP A 670 -15.28 3.52 29.21
N PHE A 671 -16.46 2.96 28.93
CA PHE A 671 -16.64 2.03 27.81
C PHE A 671 -17.51 2.69 26.74
N ILE A 672 -17.07 2.64 25.47
CA ILE A 672 -17.77 3.24 24.35
C ILE A 672 -18.47 2.13 23.56
N ALA A 673 -19.81 2.16 23.57
CA ALA A 673 -20.60 1.20 22.80
C ALA A 673 -20.53 1.49 21.30
N GLN A 674 -20.58 0.43 20.50
CA GLN A 674 -20.80 0.60 19.05
C GLN A 674 -22.24 1.09 18.83
N ASN A 675 -22.42 2.20 18.11
CA ASN A 675 -23.73 2.63 17.64
C ASN A 675 -24.21 1.61 16.59
N GLY A 676 -24.89 0.56 17.04
CA GLY A 676 -25.66 -0.31 16.15
C GLY A 676 -26.74 0.53 15.49
N SER A 677 -26.88 0.46 14.17
CA SER A 677 -28.07 0.96 13.47
C SER A 677 -29.31 0.44 14.21
N GLN A 678 -30.03 1.32 14.87
CA GLN A 678 -31.35 1.03 15.41
C GLN A 678 -32.30 0.79 14.22
N ASN A 679 -32.36 -0.46 13.76
CA ASN A 679 -33.46 -1.03 13.01
C ASN A 679 -33.65 -2.48 13.51
N GLY A 680 -33.99 -2.60 14.76
CA GLY A 680 -34.50 -3.78 15.42
C GLY A 680 -35.94 -3.49 15.86
N SER A 681 -36.89 -3.80 15.00
CA SER A 681 -38.32 -3.86 15.24
C SER A 681 -38.59 -4.50 16.61
N GLN A 682 -39.15 -3.74 17.53
CA GLN A 682 -39.91 -4.28 18.64
C GLN A 682 -41.12 -5.00 18.04
N ASN A 683 -41.07 -6.30 17.97
CA ASN A 683 -42.25 -7.14 17.92
C ASN A 683 -42.15 -8.17 19.06
N GLY A 684 -42.68 -7.76 20.20
CA GLY A 684 -43.12 -8.67 21.22
C GLY A 684 -44.34 -9.45 20.66
N SER A 685 -44.23 -10.73 20.57
CA SER A 685 -45.38 -11.65 20.60
C SER A 685 -45.01 -12.84 21.48
N GLU A 686 -45.59 -12.85 22.66
CA GLU A 686 -45.81 -14.05 23.45
C GLU A 686 -46.46 -15.10 22.58
N ALA A 687 -45.88 -16.28 22.50
CA ALA A 687 -46.61 -17.47 22.06
C ALA A 687 -46.27 -18.64 22.99
N ALA A 688 -47.30 -19.03 23.67
CA ALA A 688 -47.37 -20.13 24.60
C ALA A 688 -47.08 -21.49 23.94
N GLY A 689 -46.64 -22.41 24.78
CA GLY A 689 -46.15 -23.73 24.44
C GLY A 689 -47.18 -24.68 23.80
N ALA A 690 -46.66 -25.72 23.16
CA ALA A 690 -47.23 -27.03 22.98
C ALA A 690 -46.12 -28.09 22.81
N PRO A 691 -46.39 -29.37 23.18
CA PRO A 691 -45.35 -30.30 23.60
C PRO A 691 -44.84 -31.23 22.50
N ALA A 692 -43.65 -31.77 22.73
CA ALA A 692 -42.95 -32.73 21.91
C ALA A 692 -43.63 -34.11 21.85
N ALA A 693 -43.56 -34.79 20.72
CA ALA A 693 -43.76 -36.22 20.58
C ALA A 693 -42.51 -36.90 20.05
N PRO A 694 -42.15 -38.14 20.48
CA PRO A 694 -40.87 -38.81 20.24
C PRO A 694 -40.93 -39.78 19.05
N GLY A 695 -39.80 -39.95 18.36
CA GLY A 695 -39.65 -40.99 17.33
C GLY A 695 -38.19 -41.25 16.90
N ALA A 696 -37.65 -42.37 17.44
CA ALA A 696 -36.76 -43.39 16.87
C ALA A 696 -35.51 -42.94 16.09
N GLY A 697 -34.25 -43.16 16.52
CA GLY A 697 -33.60 -44.47 16.56
C GLY A 697 -32.62 -44.61 15.37
N GLY A 698 -31.31 -44.52 15.61
CA GLY A 698 -30.28 -44.87 14.65
C GLY A 698 -28.89 -44.74 15.27
N ALA A 699 -28.36 -45.91 15.72
CA ALA A 699 -27.05 -46.05 16.28
C ALA A 699 -25.95 -46.00 15.19
N GLY A 700 -24.84 -45.35 15.47
CA GLY A 700 -23.63 -45.36 14.63
C GLY A 700 -22.41 -44.90 15.41
N ALA A 701 -21.54 -45.82 15.64
CA ALA A 701 -20.28 -45.93 16.34
C ALA A 701 -19.35 -44.73 16.43
N GLY A 702 -18.61 -44.71 17.52
CA GLY A 702 -17.65 -43.78 18.03
C GLY A 702 -16.45 -43.49 17.16
N GLY A 703 -15.96 -42.28 17.34
CA GLY A 703 -14.69 -41.76 16.91
C GLY A 703 -14.33 -40.60 17.79
N THR A 704 -13.51 -40.83 18.82
CA THR A 704 -12.90 -39.82 19.67
C THR A 704 -11.89 -39.02 18.86
N THR A 705 -12.25 -37.83 18.39
CA THR A 705 -11.29 -36.80 17.99
C THR A 705 -11.43 -35.63 18.96
N THR A 706 -10.38 -35.47 19.79
CA THR A 706 -10.10 -34.27 20.56
C THR A 706 -9.83 -33.11 19.58
N GLY A 707 -10.87 -32.47 19.12
CA GLY A 707 -10.82 -31.21 18.39
C GLY A 707 -11.04 -30.06 19.35
N GLY A 708 -10.02 -29.24 19.58
CA GLY A 708 -10.12 -27.98 20.27
C GLY A 708 -11.18 -27.12 19.61
N GLY A 709 -12.28 -26.89 20.29
CA GLY A 709 -13.36 -26.01 19.86
C GLY A 709 -12.86 -24.59 19.78
N GLY A 710 -12.59 -24.11 18.58
CA GLY A 710 -12.33 -22.69 18.30
C GLY A 710 -13.56 -21.88 18.72
N ARG A 711 -13.39 -20.99 19.68
CA ARG A 711 -14.42 -19.98 20.04
C ARG A 711 -14.75 -19.15 18.79
N PRO A 712 -16.01 -18.79 18.55
CA PRO A 712 -16.37 -17.95 17.42
C PRO A 712 -15.65 -16.59 17.49
N ALA A 713 -15.10 -16.15 16.38
CA ALA A 713 -14.40 -14.87 16.25
C ALA A 713 -15.31 -13.72 16.75
N GLY A 714 -14.77 -12.86 17.64
CA GLY A 714 -15.52 -11.77 18.24
C GLY A 714 -16.19 -12.07 19.60
N ALA A 715 -16.03 -13.29 20.14
CA ALA A 715 -16.69 -13.69 21.39
C ALA A 715 -16.24 -12.86 22.60
N ALA A 716 -14.99 -12.42 22.67
CA ALA A 716 -14.48 -11.62 23.78
C ALA A 716 -15.11 -10.21 23.80
N GLY A 717 -15.15 -9.52 22.69
CA GLY A 717 -15.75 -8.18 22.59
C GLY A 717 -17.24 -8.18 22.90
N SER A 718 -17.98 -9.17 22.41
CA SER A 718 -19.43 -9.31 22.70
C SER A 718 -19.71 -9.67 24.16
N ALA A 719 -18.87 -10.50 24.78
CA ALA A 719 -19.01 -10.83 26.20
C ALA A 719 -18.74 -9.61 27.10
N ILE A 720 -17.70 -8.82 26.81
CA ILE A 720 -17.41 -7.59 27.53
C ILE A 720 -18.53 -6.57 27.38
N GLU A 721 -19.02 -6.35 26.13
CA GLU A 721 -20.10 -5.41 25.88
C GLU A 721 -21.39 -5.83 26.62
N THR A 722 -21.72 -7.13 26.62
CA THR A 722 -22.88 -7.67 27.34
C THR A 722 -22.75 -7.44 28.85
N TRP A 723 -21.57 -7.70 29.41
CA TRP A 723 -21.31 -7.48 30.84
C TRP A 723 -21.39 -5.99 31.21
N VAL A 724 -20.85 -5.11 30.39
CA VAL A 724 -20.92 -3.65 30.64
C VAL A 724 -22.36 -3.16 30.56
N ARG A 725 -23.14 -3.58 29.56
CA ARG A 725 -24.55 -3.20 29.42
C ARG A 725 -25.42 -3.67 30.59
N ALA A 726 -25.09 -4.81 31.18
CA ALA A 726 -25.84 -5.36 32.32
C ALA A 726 -25.45 -4.69 33.65
N GLY A 727 -24.22 -4.21 33.83
CA GLY A 727 -23.68 -3.74 35.11
C GLY A 727 -23.56 -2.23 35.25
N PHE A 728 -23.63 -1.45 34.14
CA PHE A 728 -23.34 -0.02 34.20
C PHE A 728 -24.42 0.81 33.48
N LYS A 729 -24.56 2.06 33.96
CA LYS A 729 -25.56 3.00 33.40
C LYS A 729 -25.09 3.61 32.10
N ALA A 730 -25.90 3.51 31.05
CA ALA A 730 -25.67 4.17 29.78
C ALA A 730 -25.88 5.70 29.89
N THR A 731 -24.97 6.47 29.30
CA THR A 731 -25.06 7.92 29.15
C THR A 731 -24.76 8.30 27.71
N THR A 732 -25.63 9.09 27.07
CA THR A 732 -25.40 9.55 25.70
C THR A 732 -24.64 10.89 25.73
N ILE A 733 -23.45 10.94 25.13
CA ILE A 733 -22.59 12.11 25.03
C ILE A 733 -22.28 12.36 23.56
N GLY A 734 -22.71 13.50 23.03
CA GLY A 734 -22.48 13.86 21.62
C GLY A 734 -23.02 12.83 20.61
N GLY A 735 -24.15 12.20 20.92
CA GLY A 735 -24.77 11.16 20.08
C GLY A 735 -24.12 9.77 20.16
N THR A 736 -23.14 9.58 21.04
CA THR A 736 -22.46 8.30 21.31
C THR A 736 -22.82 7.79 22.69
N THR A 737 -23.04 6.48 22.84
CA THR A 737 -23.34 5.85 24.14
C THR A 737 -22.06 5.50 24.88
N PHE A 738 -21.91 6.07 26.07
CA PHE A 738 -20.83 5.82 27.02
C PHE A 738 -21.38 5.10 28.27
N TYR A 739 -20.55 4.26 28.86
CA TYR A 739 -20.82 3.64 30.17
C TYR A 739 -19.69 4.03 31.11
N ASP A 740 -20.04 4.67 32.24
CA ASP A 740 -19.08 5.04 33.28
C ASP A 740 -18.73 3.80 34.12
N LEU A 741 -17.45 3.39 34.04
CA LEU A 741 -16.95 2.19 34.71
C LEU A 741 -16.43 2.45 36.11
N THR A 742 -16.49 3.71 36.59
CA THR A 742 -16.03 4.09 37.95
C THR A 742 -17.04 3.72 39.03
N GLY A 743 -18.29 3.54 38.67
CA GLY A 743 -19.41 3.23 39.57
C GLY A 743 -19.69 1.73 39.74
N ALA A 744 -18.70 0.84 39.56
CA ALA A 744 -18.86 -0.58 39.83
C ALA A 744 -19.05 -0.81 41.33
N SER A 745 -20.28 -1.11 41.74
CA SER A 745 -20.67 -1.50 43.10
C SER A 745 -20.28 -2.95 43.40
#